data_05b26354bf1486da1ba1cee0fddc9963
#
_entry.id   05b26354bf1486da1ba1cee0fddc9963
#
_cell.length_a   1.000
_cell.length_b   1.000
_cell.length_c   1.000
_cell.angle_alpha   90.00
_cell.angle_beta   90.00
_cell.angle_gamma   90.00
#
_symmetry.space_group_name_H-M   'P 1'
#
loop_
_entity.id
_entity.type
_entity.pdbx_description
1 polymer ?
#
loop_
_entity_poly.entity_id
_entity_poly.type
_entity_poly.pdbx_seq_one_letter_code
_entity_poly.pdbx_strand_id
1 'polypeptide(L)'
;MARQRLKKERLLDSKVDGKNGKNTAPHKKAPTREKKKKSNLGNVFVTMAMILCAVSCVWFCYAIYMRSWFAHRIITPHPSSKILNSNSSSPALTPERFWGSYRPQVYFGMKTRSQKSIVTGLMWIQQFKSEVNLRHTCEQDDRLPSYGWLMHDGINFGVQEIKENNFILTTEFGKRLGGQHGGDWTWRITAKPQSSAPENPVISLLFYVASDGEGVLQPHIEGKKLVAVSGSSAELGKFKITFLTPADLKSRNPKYASYNHLQAPCASLEMVTDIVKSSLNGRFVYSETSANRRYYVGVDTYKPVPNQDRETTFNTLLVHQVTVQAPFEIEVLFESGSYMERSNRFSGDVFTDELERWKRAFDEKFDNIFHLSDKGFPPQQVKFAQAVFSNTIGGMGYFFGQSYVQSKYNEHPLPYLEGPLYTAVPSRSFFPRGFLWDEGFHQLLISKWNWSISKEVIGHWLDLMNVEGWIPREQILDNEARSKVPAEFIVQRNENANPPTLFLTLQKLIEDLNGQLTEEDETYLKKLFPRLKTWYDWYNSTQVGPLPSSYRWRGRDTDTNLFLNPKTLTSGLDDYPRASHPSEEERHVDLRCWMTLASKVMRDITELLGLPQQDYQNMYETLSDNSLLEELHWSEDLKAFSDYGNHSQSISLEREKISVPRGQSRQHNQAARLVRSVRKQPKLQYVNAFGYVSLFPFLLQILKPDSPKLQCILKDMKDAGKLWTPYGLRSLSKSSPLYLKRNTEYDPPYWRGPIWVNLNYLVVRALYYYSTQTGPYQEMAATLYQELRTNLITNIYKQYVQTGYLWEQYNDNTGRGQGSHPFTGWSSLIVLIMAEQY
;
A
#
# COMPACT_ATOMS: atom_id res chain seq x y z
N MET A 1 13.51 -12.38 24.12
CA MET A 1 14.40 -12.68 25.28
C MET A 1 15.77 -12.12 24.99
N ALA A 2 16.17 -11.11 25.72
CA ALA A 2 17.51 -10.85 26.26
C ALA A 2 17.55 -9.41 26.80
N ARG A 3 17.50 -9.34 28.12
CA ARG A 3 17.79 -8.14 28.92
C ARG A 3 19.30 -7.87 28.88
N GLN A 4 19.72 -6.66 28.58
CA GLN A 4 21.03 -6.20 28.99
C GLN A 4 20.88 -4.96 29.88
N ARG A 5 21.48 -5.11 31.06
CA ARG A 5 21.56 -4.15 32.16
C ARG A 5 22.59 -3.07 31.86
N LEU A 6 22.21 -1.83 32.06
CA LEU A 6 23.13 -0.70 32.19
C LEU A 6 23.76 -0.73 33.59
N LYS A 7 25.07 -0.79 33.63
CA LYS A 7 25.87 -0.56 34.85
C LYS A 7 26.12 0.95 35.02
N LYS A 8 25.70 1.45 36.14
CA LYS A 8 26.11 2.74 36.73
C LYS A 8 27.46 2.55 37.39
N GLU A 9 28.47 3.31 37.06
CA GLU A 9 29.66 3.50 37.90
C GLU A 9 29.59 4.85 38.60
N ARG A 10 29.54 4.77 39.93
CA ARG A 10 29.84 5.84 40.88
C ARG A 10 31.35 5.85 41.12
N LEU A 11 31.98 7.00 41.05
CA LEU A 11 33.27 7.22 41.66
C LEU A 11 33.07 7.99 42.96
N LEU A 12 33.63 7.40 44.02
CA LEU A 12 33.64 7.86 45.39
C LEU A 12 34.85 8.73 45.65
N ASP A 13 34.62 9.67 46.58
CA ASP A 13 35.57 10.48 47.31
C ASP A 13 36.77 9.72 47.92
N SER A 14 37.88 10.37 48.06
CA SER A 14 38.85 10.10 49.10
C SER A 14 39.39 11.41 49.70
N LYS A 15 39.03 11.63 50.99
CA LYS A 15 39.65 12.54 51.92
C LYS A 15 41.03 12.02 52.29
N VAL A 16 41.99 12.93 52.54
CA VAL A 16 43.07 12.73 53.52
C VAL A 16 43.36 14.04 54.24
N ASP A 17 43.35 13.92 55.57
CA ASP A 17 43.68 14.89 56.62
C ASP A 17 45.20 15.17 56.70
N GLY A 18 45.50 16.30 57.24
CA GLY A 18 46.86 16.50 57.92
C GLY A 18 47.22 17.93 58.36
N LYS A 19 46.89 18.26 59.48
CA LYS A 19 47.32 18.86 60.71
C LYS A 19 48.55 19.82 60.72
N ASN A 20 48.27 20.93 61.43
CA ASN A 20 49.06 21.62 62.46
C ASN A 20 50.15 22.65 62.09
N GLY A 21 50.02 23.80 62.72
CA GLY A 21 51.11 24.49 63.36
C GLY A 21 51.05 26.02 63.58
N LYS A 22 50.52 26.42 64.64
CA LYS A 22 50.81 27.53 65.63
C LYS A 22 51.44 28.86 65.24
N ASN A 23 50.75 29.91 65.67
CA ASN A 23 51.14 31.09 66.44
C ASN A 23 52.20 32.10 65.89
N THR A 24 51.79 33.34 65.77
CA THR A 24 52.02 34.44 66.72
C THR A 24 51.52 35.80 66.13
N ALA A 25 50.80 36.53 66.94
CA ALA A 25 50.57 37.97 66.83
C ALA A 25 51.68 38.68 67.53
N PRO A 26 51.93 40.03 67.63
CA PRO A 26 51.00 41.12 67.32
C PRO A 26 51.67 42.34 66.58
N HIS A 27 50.98 43.33 66.16
CA HIS A 27 51.00 44.71 66.58
C HIS A 27 50.12 45.65 65.63
N LYS A 28 49.40 46.51 66.34
CA LYS A 28 48.53 47.60 65.85
C LYS A 28 49.28 48.70 65.07
N LYS A 29 48.66 49.19 64.01
CA LYS A 29 48.58 50.63 63.76
C LYS A 29 47.34 50.92 62.92
N ALA A 30 46.46 51.76 63.43
CA ALA A 30 45.24 52.29 62.74
C ALA A 30 45.62 53.61 62.05
N PRO A 31 44.66 54.31 61.41
CA PRO A 31 44.19 54.09 60.05
C PRO A 31 44.35 55.36 59.20
N THR A 32 44.41 55.19 57.90
CA THR A 32 44.18 56.27 56.94
C THR A 32 43.02 55.89 56.06
N ARG A 33 41.99 56.72 56.14
CA ARG A 33 40.72 56.55 55.41
C ARG A 33 40.90 57.09 53.97
N GLU A 34 41.34 56.18 53.08
CA GLU A 34 41.17 56.45 51.60
C GLU A 34 39.80 56.02 51.12
N LYS A 35 39.04 56.98 50.60
CA LYS A 35 37.82 56.78 49.92
C LYS A 35 38.11 55.98 48.64
N LYS A 36 37.96 54.66 48.64
CA LYS A 36 37.87 53.88 47.34
C LYS A 36 36.65 54.28 46.60
N LYS A 37 36.82 54.97 45.44
CA LYS A 37 35.83 55.04 44.36
C LYS A 37 35.48 53.64 43.98
N LYS A 38 34.30 53.14 44.41
CA LYS A 38 33.74 51.90 43.89
C LYS A 38 33.62 52.03 42.38
N SER A 39 34.42 51.35 41.64
CA SER A 39 34.33 51.30 40.18
C SER A 39 32.95 50.80 39.75
N ASN A 40 32.20 51.53 39.02
CA ASN A 40 30.93 51.16 38.42
C ASN A 40 31.03 50.00 37.38
N LEU A 41 32.26 49.51 37.16
CA LEU A 41 32.57 48.45 36.20
C LEU A 41 31.90 47.11 36.62
N GLY A 42 31.88 46.73 37.89
CA GLY A 42 31.26 45.51 38.40
C GLY A 42 29.75 45.48 38.20
N ASN A 43 29.10 46.66 38.41
CA ASN A 43 27.65 46.74 38.19
C ASN A 43 27.28 46.63 36.68
N VAL A 44 28.12 47.20 35.80
CA VAL A 44 27.95 47.10 34.36
C VAL A 44 28.10 45.64 33.87
N PHE A 45 29.10 44.91 34.38
CA PHE A 45 29.28 43.47 34.05
C PHE A 45 28.13 42.60 34.55
N VAL A 46 27.60 42.84 35.74
CA VAL A 46 26.45 42.14 36.29
C VAL A 46 25.18 42.42 35.50
N THR A 47 24.97 43.71 35.09
CA THR A 47 23.83 44.09 34.29
C THR A 47 23.93 43.49 32.88
N MET A 48 25.11 43.49 32.26
CA MET A 48 25.32 42.79 30.97
C MET A 48 25.09 41.29 31.07
N ALA A 49 25.57 40.62 32.10
CA ALA A 49 25.34 39.21 32.34
C ALA A 49 23.84 38.90 32.51
N MET A 50 23.10 39.71 33.28
CA MET A 50 21.65 39.56 33.43
C MET A 50 20.89 39.75 32.11
N ILE A 51 21.30 40.74 31.29
CA ILE A 51 20.71 40.94 29.94
C ILE A 51 21.00 39.73 29.04
N LEU A 52 22.23 39.25 29.01
CA LEU A 52 22.58 38.03 28.26
C LEU A 52 21.81 36.79 28.74
N CYS A 53 21.65 36.60 30.05
CA CYS A 53 20.82 35.55 30.60
C CYS A 53 19.34 35.69 30.17
N ALA A 54 18.79 36.90 30.25
CA ALA A 54 17.41 37.17 29.85
C ALA A 54 17.21 36.92 28.35
N VAL A 55 18.12 37.37 27.48
CA VAL A 55 18.09 37.11 26.04
C VAL A 55 18.21 35.62 25.75
N SER A 56 19.13 34.93 26.45
CA SER A 56 19.28 33.46 26.32
C SER A 56 18.03 32.71 26.77
N CYS A 57 17.38 33.11 27.86
CA CYS A 57 16.12 32.53 28.32
C CYS A 57 15.00 32.77 27.33
N VAL A 58 14.86 34.00 26.82
CA VAL A 58 13.83 34.30 25.75
C VAL A 58 14.08 33.46 24.50
N TRP A 59 15.35 33.38 24.06
CA TRP A 59 15.73 32.56 22.91
C TRP A 59 15.45 31.07 23.16
N PHE A 60 15.76 30.56 24.36
CA PHE A 60 15.49 29.16 24.72
C PHE A 60 13.98 28.86 24.78
N CYS A 61 13.18 29.76 25.38
CA CYS A 61 11.74 29.63 25.42
C CYS A 61 11.15 29.67 24.00
N TYR A 62 11.66 30.57 23.14
CA TYR A 62 11.29 30.66 21.74
C TYR A 62 11.65 29.37 20.99
N ALA A 63 12.85 28.83 21.20
CA ALA A 63 13.30 27.58 20.58
C ALA A 63 12.42 26.37 20.98
N ILE A 64 12.06 26.28 22.28
CA ILE A 64 11.13 25.26 22.78
C ILE A 64 9.74 25.44 22.15
N TYR A 65 9.23 26.67 22.15
CA TYR A 65 7.94 26.98 21.53
C TYR A 65 7.93 26.60 20.05
N MET A 66 8.94 26.99 19.28
CA MET A 66 9.06 26.65 17.85
C MET A 66 9.19 25.14 17.63
N ARG A 67 9.98 24.45 18.47
CA ARG A 67 10.07 22.98 18.42
C ARG A 67 8.71 22.33 18.66
N SER A 68 7.99 22.77 19.69
CA SER A 68 6.64 22.28 20.00
C SER A 68 5.67 22.60 18.87
N TRP A 69 5.71 23.79 18.32
CA TRP A 69 4.87 24.22 17.20
C TRP A 69 5.10 23.33 15.96
N PHE A 70 6.36 23.10 15.56
CA PHE A 70 6.68 22.19 14.47
C PHE A 70 6.29 20.74 14.75
N ALA A 71 6.46 20.29 16.02
CA ALA A 71 6.08 18.94 16.41
C ALA A 71 4.56 18.69 16.29
N HIS A 72 3.73 19.71 16.52
CA HIS A 72 2.27 19.60 16.38
C HIS A 72 1.79 19.74 14.94
N ARG A 73 2.51 20.44 14.07
CA ARG A 73 2.08 20.62 12.68
C ARG A 73 1.96 19.30 11.91
N ILE A 74 2.82 18.33 12.20
CA ILE A 74 2.78 17.03 11.54
C ILE A 74 1.43 16.31 11.72
N ILE A 75 0.78 16.51 12.88
CA ILE A 75 -0.51 15.88 13.22
C ILE A 75 -1.70 16.85 13.12
N THR A 76 -1.49 18.06 12.64
CA THR A 76 -2.55 19.04 12.43
C THR A 76 -3.17 18.82 11.06
N PRO A 77 -4.50 18.61 10.95
CA PRO A 77 -5.15 18.41 9.66
C PRO A 77 -5.12 19.67 8.80
N HIS A 78 -5.22 19.48 7.48
CA HIS A 78 -5.33 20.61 6.54
C HIS A 78 -6.58 21.46 6.84
N PRO A 79 -6.48 22.81 6.83
CA PRO A 79 -7.54 23.70 7.30
C PRO A 79 -8.77 23.78 6.38
N SER A 80 -8.63 23.42 5.11
CA SER A 80 -9.78 23.43 4.17
C SER A 80 -10.80 22.36 4.55
N SER A 81 -12.06 22.59 4.22
CA SER A 81 -13.12 21.58 4.37
C SER A 81 -12.71 20.26 3.69
N LYS A 82 -13.17 19.15 4.25
CA LYS A 82 -12.93 17.84 3.63
C LYS A 82 -13.58 17.80 2.24
N ILE A 83 -12.89 17.13 1.30
CA ILE A 83 -13.39 16.90 -0.07
C ILE A 83 -14.64 16.03 0.00
N LEU A 84 -14.55 14.97 0.80
CA LEU A 84 -15.67 14.09 1.07
C LEU A 84 -16.40 14.58 2.32
N ASN A 85 -17.72 14.72 2.22
CA ASN A 85 -18.52 15.06 3.39
C ASN A 85 -18.35 13.98 4.46
N SER A 86 -18.41 14.36 5.74
CA SER A 86 -18.33 13.41 6.87
C SER A 86 -19.35 12.26 6.77
N ASN A 87 -20.40 12.44 5.99
CA ASN A 87 -21.46 11.47 5.73
C ASN A 87 -21.28 10.69 4.42
N SER A 88 -20.16 10.83 3.70
CA SER A 88 -19.92 10.11 2.42
C SER A 88 -19.99 8.59 2.57
N SER A 89 -19.72 8.06 3.75
CA SER A 89 -19.92 6.65 4.11
C SER A 89 -21.33 6.33 4.62
N SER A 90 -22.23 7.31 4.64
CA SER A 90 -23.62 7.08 5.06
C SER A 90 -24.36 6.22 4.04
N PRO A 91 -25.13 5.21 4.48
CA PRO A 91 -25.99 4.42 3.59
C PRO A 91 -26.99 5.28 2.80
N ALA A 92 -27.35 6.45 3.33
CA ALA A 92 -28.29 7.36 2.67
C ALA A 92 -27.69 8.09 1.46
N LEU A 93 -26.35 8.31 1.44
CA LEU A 93 -25.69 9.06 0.36
C LEU A 93 -25.13 8.16 -0.74
N THR A 94 -24.64 6.96 -0.37
CA THR A 94 -24.07 5.99 -1.31
C THR A 94 -24.53 4.57 -0.97
N PRO A 95 -25.84 4.29 -1.02
CA PRO A 95 -26.38 3.00 -0.58
C PRO A 95 -25.81 1.83 -1.38
N GLU A 96 -25.49 2.03 -2.66
CA GLU A 96 -24.94 1.02 -3.54
C GLU A 96 -23.51 0.62 -3.16
N ARG A 97 -22.76 1.47 -2.45
CA ARG A 97 -21.38 1.20 -2.00
C ARG A 97 -21.26 1.01 -0.49
N PHE A 98 -22.37 0.97 0.24
CA PHE A 98 -22.34 0.81 1.69
C PHE A 98 -21.78 -0.56 2.13
N TRP A 99 -22.28 -1.65 1.55
CA TRP A 99 -21.73 -3.00 1.71
C TRP A 99 -20.78 -3.37 0.58
N GLY A 100 -19.72 -4.11 0.86
CA GLY A 100 -18.83 -4.65 -0.15
C GLY A 100 -17.75 -5.56 0.41
N SER A 101 -16.98 -6.14 -0.49
CA SER A 101 -15.81 -6.98 -0.21
C SER A 101 -14.60 -6.16 0.23
N TYR A 102 -14.79 -5.24 1.19
CA TYR A 102 -13.80 -4.21 1.58
C TYR A 102 -12.73 -4.68 2.56
N ARG A 103 -12.54 -5.99 2.70
CA ARG A 103 -11.45 -6.63 3.43
C ARG A 103 -10.58 -7.45 2.48
N PRO A 104 -9.69 -6.80 1.70
CA PRO A 104 -8.89 -7.46 0.67
C PRO A 104 -7.95 -8.54 1.23
N GLN A 105 -7.54 -8.44 2.49
CA GLN A 105 -6.65 -9.38 3.18
C GLN A 105 -7.27 -10.75 3.45
N VAL A 106 -8.59 -10.90 3.43
CA VAL A 106 -9.26 -12.21 3.59
C VAL A 106 -9.64 -12.80 2.23
N TYR A 107 -9.64 -14.12 2.12
CA TYR A 107 -10.03 -14.78 0.86
C TYR A 107 -11.44 -14.41 0.42
N PHE A 108 -12.39 -14.36 1.36
CA PHE A 108 -13.75 -13.93 1.09
C PHE A 108 -14.40 -13.35 2.35
N GLY A 109 -14.95 -12.16 2.24
CA GLY A 109 -15.59 -11.47 3.35
C GLY A 109 -16.31 -10.19 2.91
N MET A 110 -17.24 -9.72 3.76
CA MET A 110 -17.96 -8.46 3.54
C MET A 110 -17.90 -7.58 4.79
N LYS A 111 -17.81 -6.27 4.59
CA LYS A 111 -17.98 -5.25 5.63
C LYS A 111 -18.68 -4.02 5.06
N THR A 112 -19.15 -3.16 5.94
CA THR A 112 -19.67 -1.84 5.58
C THR A 112 -18.55 -0.82 5.44
N ARG A 113 -18.83 0.27 4.74
CA ARG A 113 -17.99 1.47 4.68
C ARG A 113 -18.33 2.41 5.83
N SER A 114 -18.09 1.96 7.04
CA SER A 114 -18.31 2.70 8.27
C SER A 114 -17.14 2.54 9.22
N GLN A 115 -17.05 3.43 10.20
CA GLN A 115 -15.96 3.46 11.18
C GLN A 115 -15.87 2.16 11.95
N LYS A 116 -17.00 1.67 12.42
CA LYS A 116 -17.14 0.39 13.13
C LYS A 116 -18.18 -0.44 12.39
N SER A 117 -17.88 -1.69 12.12
CA SER A 117 -18.69 -2.54 11.24
C SER A 117 -18.91 -3.91 11.82
N ILE A 118 -20.03 -4.52 11.45
CA ILE A 118 -20.14 -5.97 11.45
C ILE A 118 -19.31 -6.48 10.28
N VAL A 119 -18.36 -7.37 10.56
CA VAL A 119 -17.60 -8.06 9.54
C VAL A 119 -18.02 -9.51 9.43
N THR A 120 -18.08 -10.00 8.20
CA THR A 120 -18.36 -11.39 7.90
C THR A 120 -17.23 -11.95 7.07
N GLY A 121 -16.96 -13.25 7.20
CA GLY A 121 -15.92 -13.90 6.42
C GLY A 121 -16.05 -15.38 6.35
N LEU A 122 -15.33 -15.97 5.40
CA LEU A 122 -15.25 -17.40 5.15
C LEU A 122 -13.88 -17.92 5.56
N MET A 123 -13.88 -19.03 6.29
CA MET A 123 -12.71 -19.87 6.51
C MET A 123 -13.02 -21.28 6.03
N TRP A 124 -12.00 -22.07 5.71
CA TRP A 124 -12.23 -23.48 5.38
C TRP A 124 -11.08 -24.38 5.80
N ILE A 125 -11.41 -25.67 5.97
CA ILE A 125 -10.48 -26.75 6.28
C ILE A 125 -10.80 -27.93 5.38
N GLN A 126 -9.82 -28.47 4.66
CA GLN A 126 -9.97 -29.79 4.06
C GLN A 126 -9.78 -30.86 5.12
N GLN A 127 -10.80 -31.67 5.35
CA GLN A 127 -10.78 -32.73 6.35
C GLN A 127 -9.98 -33.97 5.90
N PHE A 128 -9.61 -34.81 6.86
CA PHE A 128 -8.92 -36.09 6.65
C PHE A 128 -7.56 -35.94 5.94
N LYS A 129 -6.87 -34.83 6.16
CA LYS A 129 -5.47 -34.63 5.78
C LYS A 129 -4.55 -34.82 6.98
N SER A 130 -3.27 -35.13 6.71
CA SER A 130 -2.23 -35.26 7.75
C SER A 130 -2.05 -33.99 8.56
N GLU A 131 -2.22 -32.83 7.92
CA GLU A 131 -2.14 -31.51 8.55
C GLU A 131 -3.47 -30.77 8.43
N VAL A 132 -3.84 -30.11 9.53
CA VAL A 132 -5.05 -29.28 9.59
C VAL A 132 -4.66 -27.85 9.25
N ASN A 133 -4.96 -27.42 8.03
CA ASN A 133 -4.72 -26.07 7.58
C ASN A 133 -6.03 -25.29 7.54
N LEU A 134 -6.17 -24.31 8.46
CA LEU A 134 -7.28 -23.36 8.42
C LEU A 134 -6.92 -22.22 7.48
N ARG A 135 -7.67 -22.08 6.38
CA ARG A 135 -7.57 -20.98 5.43
C ARG A 135 -8.47 -19.84 5.86
N HIS A 136 -7.95 -18.60 5.87
CA HIS A 136 -8.71 -17.40 6.23
C HIS A 136 -8.17 -16.14 5.53
N THR A 137 -6.96 -15.69 5.91
CA THR A 137 -6.28 -14.55 5.29
C THR A 137 -5.47 -15.00 4.09
N CYS A 138 -5.33 -14.13 3.10
CA CYS A 138 -4.51 -14.37 1.93
C CYS A 138 -3.04 -14.43 2.34
N GLU A 139 -2.41 -15.60 2.21
CA GLU A 139 -1.00 -15.83 2.53
C GLU A 139 -0.27 -16.45 1.34
N GLN A 140 0.94 -15.98 1.04
CA GLN A 140 1.76 -16.62 0.00
C GLN A 140 2.19 -18.05 0.41
N ASP A 141 2.41 -18.27 1.69
CA ASP A 141 2.79 -19.57 2.25
C ASP A 141 1.66 -20.59 2.20
N ASP A 142 0.43 -20.18 1.95
CA ASP A 142 -0.69 -21.10 1.70
C ASP A 142 -0.50 -21.93 0.42
N ARG A 143 0.33 -21.46 -0.51
CA ARG A 143 0.71 -22.13 -1.76
C ARG A 143 -0.52 -22.64 -2.55
N LEU A 144 -1.58 -21.83 -2.55
CA LEU A 144 -2.76 -22.13 -3.38
C LEU A 144 -2.36 -22.09 -4.87
N PRO A 145 -2.79 -23.08 -5.67
CA PRO A 145 -2.55 -23.06 -7.11
C PRO A 145 -3.00 -21.77 -7.80
N SER A 146 -4.18 -21.24 -7.43
CA SER A 146 -4.62 -19.89 -7.81
C SER A 146 -5.82 -19.46 -6.97
N TYR A 147 -6.00 -18.14 -6.82
CA TYR A 147 -7.23 -17.53 -6.33
C TYR A 147 -7.37 -16.12 -6.88
N GLY A 148 -8.60 -15.68 -7.11
CA GLY A 148 -8.87 -14.31 -7.55
C GLY A 148 -10.27 -14.12 -8.11
N TRP A 149 -10.64 -12.87 -8.29
CA TRP A 149 -11.90 -12.45 -8.85
C TRP A 149 -11.90 -12.67 -10.37
N LEU A 150 -12.89 -13.42 -10.86
CA LEU A 150 -13.13 -13.61 -12.29
C LEU A 150 -13.98 -12.47 -12.85
N MET A 151 -14.97 -12.02 -12.06
CA MET A 151 -15.83 -10.89 -12.34
C MET A 151 -16.07 -10.11 -11.04
N HIS A 152 -15.99 -8.79 -11.11
CA HIS A 152 -16.32 -7.90 -10.01
C HIS A 152 -16.60 -6.50 -10.58
N ASP A 153 -17.79 -5.95 -10.35
CA ASP A 153 -18.17 -4.65 -10.90
C ASP A 153 -17.84 -3.47 -9.97
N GLY A 154 -17.36 -3.74 -8.76
CA GLY A 154 -17.05 -2.76 -7.72
C GLY A 154 -18.26 -2.32 -6.89
N ILE A 155 -19.46 -2.74 -7.24
CA ILE A 155 -20.72 -2.24 -6.64
C ILE A 155 -21.67 -3.39 -6.26
N ASN A 156 -22.16 -4.15 -7.23
CA ASN A 156 -23.32 -5.04 -7.06
C ASN A 156 -22.94 -6.48 -6.74
N PHE A 157 -21.92 -7.01 -7.40
CA PHE A 157 -21.59 -8.43 -7.34
C PHE A 157 -20.11 -8.72 -7.53
N GLY A 158 -19.72 -9.93 -7.14
CA GLY A 158 -18.41 -10.50 -7.46
C GLY A 158 -18.49 -12.02 -7.54
N VAL A 159 -17.68 -12.58 -8.43
CA VAL A 159 -17.45 -14.02 -8.63
C VAL A 159 -15.96 -14.28 -8.51
N GLN A 160 -15.58 -15.10 -7.56
CA GLN A 160 -14.17 -15.47 -7.32
C GLN A 160 -14.01 -16.99 -7.40
N GLU A 161 -12.89 -17.44 -7.92
CA GLU A 161 -12.48 -18.84 -7.90
C GLU A 161 -11.25 -18.99 -7.00
N ILE A 162 -11.26 -20.01 -6.15
CA ILE A 162 -10.14 -20.39 -5.27
C ILE A 162 -9.84 -21.87 -5.55
N LYS A 163 -8.64 -22.15 -6.07
CA LYS A 163 -8.19 -23.50 -6.37
C LYS A 163 -7.34 -24.06 -5.23
N GLU A 164 -7.81 -25.13 -4.63
CA GLU A 164 -7.04 -26.03 -3.78
C GLU A 164 -6.55 -27.24 -4.61
N ASN A 165 -5.65 -28.04 -4.07
CA ASN A 165 -5.10 -29.19 -4.81
C ASN A 165 -6.16 -30.24 -5.22
N ASN A 166 -7.24 -30.39 -4.44
CA ASN A 166 -8.25 -31.45 -4.64
C ASN A 166 -9.64 -30.92 -5.00
N PHE A 167 -9.87 -29.62 -4.86
CA PHE A 167 -11.17 -29.02 -5.13
C PHE A 167 -11.05 -27.56 -5.55
N ILE A 168 -12.16 -27.05 -6.07
CA ILE A 168 -12.32 -25.64 -6.42
C ILE A 168 -13.48 -25.10 -5.59
N LEU A 169 -13.25 -23.97 -4.90
CA LEU A 169 -14.30 -23.17 -4.31
C LEU A 169 -14.63 -22.01 -5.25
N THR A 170 -15.88 -21.88 -5.66
CA THR A 170 -16.42 -20.68 -6.27
C THR A 170 -17.17 -19.91 -5.20
N THR A 171 -16.78 -18.67 -4.96
CA THR A 171 -17.43 -17.76 -4.03
C THR A 171 -18.07 -16.63 -4.79
N GLU A 172 -19.37 -16.45 -4.62
CA GLU A 172 -20.17 -15.44 -5.27
C GLU A 172 -20.88 -14.61 -4.22
N PHE A 173 -20.96 -13.29 -4.46
CA PHE A 173 -21.85 -12.42 -3.70
C PHE A 173 -22.66 -11.54 -4.66
N GLY A 174 -23.85 -11.15 -4.21
CA GLY A 174 -24.66 -10.16 -4.85
C GLY A 174 -25.44 -9.33 -3.84
N LYS A 175 -25.71 -8.08 -4.17
CA LYS A 175 -26.42 -7.12 -3.30
C LYS A 175 -27.72 -6.69 -3.94
N ARG A 176 -28.72 -6.45 -3.09
CA ARG A 176 -29.99 -5.90 -3.49
C ARG A 176 -30.32 -4.68 -2.64
N LEU A 177 -30.31 -3.52 -3.27
CA LEU A 177 -30.58 -2.24 -2.60
C LEU A 177 -31.99 -2.19 -2.03
N GLY A 178 -32.15 -1.54 -0.88
CA GLY A 178 -33.42 -1.31 -0.23
C GLY A 178 -33.28 -0.87 1.23
N GLY A 179 -34.30 -0.22 1.76
CA GLY A 179 -34.29 0.30 3.12
C GLY A 179 -33.24 1.41 3.34
N GLN A 180 -32.86 1.61 4.59
CA GLN A 180 -32.00 2.72 5.01
C GLN A 180 -30.53 2.34 5.24
N HIS A 181 -30.20 1.02 5.19
CA HIS A 181 -28.89 0.49 5.57
C HIS A 181 -28.24 -0.36 4.45
N GLY A 182 -28.35 0.11 3.19
CA GLY A 182 -27.69 -0.52 2.04
C GLY A 182 -28.32 -1.82 1.54
N GLY A 183 -29.47 -2.24 2.10
CA GLY A 183 -30.24 -3.38 1.60
C GLY A 183 -29.74 -4.75 2.06
N ASP A 184 -30.07 -5.76 1.25
CA ASP A 184 -29.74 -7.17 1.50
C ASP A 184 -28.55 -7.61 0.65
N TRP A 185 -27.90 -8.72 1.07
CA TRP A 185 -26.91 -9.39 0.25
C TRP A 185 -26.96 -10.92 0.45
N THR A 186 -26.49 -11.62 -0.57
CA THR A 186 -26.39 -13.08 -0.56
C THR A 186 -24.99 -13.52 -0.93
N TRP A 187 -24.46 -14.50 -0.21
CA TRP A 187 -23.28 -15.27 -0.61
C TRP A 187 -23.71 -16.63 -1.09
N ARG A 188 -23.09 -17.13 -2.15
CA ARG A 188 -23.15 -18.51 -2.59
C ARG A 188 -21.75 -19.08 -2.67
N ILE A 189 -21.57 -20.24 -2.03
CA ILE A 189 -20.30 -20.97 -2.02
C ILE A 189 -20.54 -22.34 -2.65
N THR A 190 -19.89 -22.58 -3.79
CA THR A 190 -19.95 -23.86 -4.48
C THR A 190 -18.59 -24.54 -4.38
N ALA A 191 -18.57 -25.80 -3.97
CA ALA A 191 -17.37 -26.65 -3.96
C ALA A 191 -17.50 -27.75 -5.00
N LYS A 192 -16.49 -27.88 -5.86
CA LYS A 192 -16.40 -28.97 -6.87
C LYS A 192 -15.07 -29.72 -6.69
N PRO A 193 -15.08 -31.06 -6.69
CA PRO A 193 -13.84 -31.83 -6.70
C PRO A 193 -13.06 -31.58 -8.00
N GLN A 194 -11.72 -31.55 -7.93
CA GLN A 194 -10.89 -31.56 -9.14
C GLN A 194 -10.84 -32.97 -9.74
N SER A 195 -10.66 -33.06 -11.05
CA SER A 195 -10.57 -34.35 -11.77
C SER A 195 -9.39 -35.22 -11.30
N SER A 196 -8.34 -34.58 -10.75
CA SER A 196 -7.17 -35.23 -10.17
C SER A 196 -7.37 -35.74 -8.74
N ALA A 197 -8.51 -35.41 -8.09
CA ALA A 197 -8.75 -35.82 -6.72
C ALA A 197 -9.02 -37.32 -6.65
N PRO A 198 -8.33 -38.09 -5.78
CA PRO A 198 -8.51 -39.52 -5.66
C PRO A 198 -9.90 -39.90 -5.11
N GLU A 199 -10.48 -39.05 -4.27
CA GLU A 199 -11.81 -39.15 -3.70
C GLU A 199 -12.46 -37.78 -3.60
N ASN A 200 -13.79 -37.74 -3.53
CA ASN A 200 -14.51 -36.49 -3.27
C ASN A 200 -14.12 -35.92 -1.89
N PRO A 201 -13.51 -34.76 -1.82
CA PRO A 201 -12.99 -34.18 -0.59
C PRO A 201 -14.15 -33.83 0.37
N VAL A 202 -13.91 -34.01 1.67
CA VAL A 202 -14.77 -33.49 2.73
C VAL A 202 -14.18 -32.14 3.18
N ILE A 203 -15.02 -31.13 3.21
CA ILE A 203 -14.62 -29.74 3.46
C ILE A 203 -15.47 -29.20 4.60
N SER A 204 -14.83 -28.58 5.59
CA SER A 204 -15.50 -27.74 6.56
C SER A 204 -15.44 -26.30 6.11
N LEU A 205 -16.60 -25.66 5.90
CA LEU A 205 -16.74 -24.22 5.73
C LEU A 205 -17.13 -23.61 7.07
N LEU A 206 -16.43 -22.54 7.45
CA LEU A 206 -16.66 -21.80 8.67
C LEU A 206 -17.02 -20.35 8.30
N PHE A 207 -18.28 -20.00 8.47
CA PHE A 207 -18.76 -18.64 8.27
C PHE A 207 -18.75 -17.91 9.61
N TYR A 208 -18.05 -16.80 9.69
CA TYR A 208 -18.04 -16.01 10.91
C TYR A 208 -18.74 -14.68 10.75
N VAL A 209 -19.28 -14.21 11.86
CA VAL A 209 -19.81 -12.86 12.06
C VAL A 209 -19.11 -12.29 13.27
N ALA A 210 -18.42 -11.18 13.11
CA ALA A 210 -17.75 -10.49 14.21
C ALA A 210 -18.20 -9.03 14.27
N SER A 211 -18.34 -8.50 15.48
CA SER A 211 -18.65 -7.09 15.71
C SER A 211 -17.36 -6.34 16.02
N ASP A 212 -17.10 -5.28 15.24
CA ASP A 212 -16.00 -4.32 15.47
C ASP A 212 -16.57 -3.05 16.08
N GLY A 213 -17.13 -3.14 17.28
CA GLY A 213 -17.69 -2.01 17.98
C GLY A 213 -18.96 -2.35 18.76
N GLU A 214 -19.79 -1.33 18.97
CA GLU A 214 -21.06 -1.48 19.69
C GLU A 214 -22.10 -2.18 18.81
N GLY A 215 -22.72 -3.21 19.34
CA GLY A 215 -23.75 -3.96 18.65
C GLY A 215 -24.04 -5.26 19.39
N VAL A 216 -25.21 -5.83 19.15
CA VAL A 216 -25.66 -7.07 19.75
C VAL A 216 -25.78 -8.13 18.67
N LEU A 217 -25.16 -9.30 18.90
CA LEU A 217 -25.29 -10.50 18.09
C LEU A 217 -26.05 -11.56 18.91
N GLN A 218 -27.16 -12.04 18.40
CA GLN A 218 -27.97 -13.08 19.03
C GLN A 218 -27.98 -14.34 18.16
N PRO A 219 -27.36 -15.44 18.60
CA PRO A 219 -27.36 -16.69 17.87
C PRO A 219 -28.70 -17.41 17.99
N HIS A 220 -29.18 -17.98 16.88
CA HIS A 220 -30.29 -18.91 16.83
C HIS A 220 -29.72 -20.30 16.55
N ILE A 221 -29.82 -21.20 17.56
CA ILE A 221 -29.16 -22.50 17.55
C ILE A 221 -30.21 -23.63 17.64
N GLU A 222 -30.08 -24.59 16.73
CA GLU A 222 -30.82 -25.84 16.74
C GLU A 222 -29.84 -27.01 16.89
N GLY A 223 -29.80 -27.58 18.11
CA GLY A 223 -28.81 -28.61 18.46
C GLY A 223 -27.39 -28.09 18.38
N LYS A 224 -26.59 -28.59 17.41
CA LYS A 224 -25.21 -28.10 17.13
C LYS A 224 -25.15 -27.09 15.98
N LYS A 225 -26.26 -26.84 15.29
CA LYS A 225 -26.33 -26.01 14.12
C LYS A 225 -26.70 -24.57 14.54
N LEU A 226 -25.86 -23.58 14.19
CA LEU A 226 -26.23 -22.18 14.19
C LEU A 226 -27.01 -21.90 12.91
N VAL A 227 -28.33 -21.73 13.02
CA VAL A 227 -29.22 -21.57 11.84
C VAL A 227 -29.32 -20.13 11.39
N ALA A 228 -29.19 -19.16 12.33
CA ALA A 228 -29.20 -17.75 12.02
C ALA A 228 -28.54 -16.94 13.14
N VAL A 229 -28.18 -15.70 12.80
CA VAL A 229 -27.74 -14.66 13.72
C VAL A 229 -28.65 -13.45 13.52
N SER A 230 -29.36 -13.03 14.56
CA SER A 230 -30.02 -11.73 14.61
C SER A 230 -29.08 -10.72 15.25
N GLY A 231 -29.14 -9.47 14.80
CA GLY A 231 -28.28 -8.44 15.36
C GLY A 231 -28.89 -7.05 15.27
N SER A 232 -28.26 -6.13 15.99
CA SER A 232 -28.60 -4.71 15.92
C SER A 232 -27.36 -3.88 16.22
N SER A 233 -27.10 -2.86 15.42
CA SER A 233 -26.08 -1.84 15.65
C SER A 233 -26.62 -0.46 15.26
N ALA A 234 -25.92 0.59 15.70
CA ALA A 234 -26.29 1.96 15.32
C ALA A 234 -26.24 2.19 13.80
N GLU A 235 -25.29 1.52 13.12
CA GLU A 235 -25.04 1.67 11.68
C GLU A 235 -25.99 0.86 10.80
N LEU A 236 -26.40 -0.33 11.27
CA LEU A 236 -27.19 -1.29 10.48
C LEU A 236 -28.66 -1.37 10.91
N GLY A 237 -29.00 -0.76 12.04
CA GLY A 237 -30.30 -1.04 12.65
C GLY A 237 -30.41 -2.55 12.97
N LYS A 238 -31.62 -3.08 12.94
CA LYS A 238 -31.88 -4.54 13.10
C LYS A 238 -31.55 -5.27 11.81
N PHE A 239 -30.93 -6.46 11.93
CA PHE A 239 -30.64 -7.32 10.80
C PHE A 239 -30.74 -8.81 11.18
N LYS A 240 -30.78 -9.67 10.16
CA LYS A 240 -30.70 -11.11 10.30
C LYS A 240 -29.77 -11.73 9.26
N ILE A 241 -28.87 -12.61 9.71
CA ILE A 241 -28.06 -13.45 8.83
C ILE A 241 -28.57 -14.87 8.93
N THR A 242 -28.86 -15.51 7.81
CA THR A 242 -29.40 -16.88 7.76
C THR A 242 -28.44 -17.78 6.98
N PHE A 243 -28.14 -18.97 7.53
CA PHE A 243 -27.28 -19.98 6.90
C PHE A 243 -28.18 -21.05 6.26
N LEU A 244 -28.29 -21.01 4.92
CA LEU A 244 -29.06 -21.99 4.16
C LEU A 244 -28.21 -23.22 3.88
N THR A 245 -28.79 -24.37 4.15
CA THR A 245 -28.15 -25.67 3.89
C THR A 245 -28.44 -26.15 2.48
N PRO A 246 -27.69 -27.15 1.96
CA PRO A 246 -28.02 -27.80 0.70
C PRO A 246 -29.45 -28.38 0.62
N ALA A 247 -30.00 -28.81 1.75
CA ALA A 247 -31.39 -29.27 1.83
C ALA A 247 -32.40 -28.15 1.61
N ASP A 248 -32.11 -26.96 2.13
CA ASP A 248 -32.96 -25.76 1.96
C ASP A 248 -32.97 -25.25 0.50
N LEU A 249 -31.91 -25.52 -0.26
CA LEU A 249 -31.73 -25.07 -1.64
C LEU A 249 -32.25 -26.07 -2.69
N LYS A 250 -32.84 -27.18 -2.30
CA LYS A 250 -33.23 -28.29 -3.19
C LYS A 250 -32.08 -28.80 -4.07
N SER A 251 -30.85 -28.40 -3.79
CA SER A 251 -29.66 -28.91 -4.46
C SER A 251 -29.39 -30.34 -4.05
N ARG A 252 -28.69 -31.14 -4.87
CA ARG A 252 -28.38 -32.55 -4.64
C ARG A 252 -27.93 -32.74 -3.18
N ASN A 253 -28.79 -33.42 -2.40
CA ASN A 253 -28.52 -33.66 -0.99
C ASN A 253 -27.16 -34.32 -0.80
N PRO A 254 -26.18 -33.68 -0.18
CA PRO A 254 -24.96 -34.38 0.22
C PRO A 254 -25.35 -35.49 1.19
N LYS A 255 -24.76 -36.63 1.01
CA LYS A 255 -25.10 -37.88 1.75
C LYS A 255 -24.97 -37.72 3.27
N TYR A 256 -24.13 -36.74 3.73
CA TYR A 256 -23.92 -36.42 5.14
C TYR A 256 -23.48 -34.94 5.27
N ALA A 257 -24.11 -34.21 6.19
CA ALA A 257 -23.66 -32.88 6.64
C ALA A 257 -23.56 -32.90 8.17
N SER A 258 -22.47 -32.39 8.70
CA SER A 258 -22.29 -32.21 10.14
C SER A 258 -22.11 -30.72 10.46
N TYR A 259 -22.60 -30.31 11.63
CA TYR A 259 -22.65 -28.89 12.03
C TYR A 259 -21.96 -28.71 13.38
N ASN A 260 -21.26 -27.60 13.50
CA ASN A 260 -20.71 -27.06 14.74
C ASN A 260 -20.90 -25.55 14.79
N HIS A 261 -20.77 -24.96 15.97
CA HIS A 261 -20.74 -23.52 16.12
C HIS A 261 -19.76 -23.11 17.21
N LEU A 262 -19.28 -21.87 17.11
CA LEU A 262 -18.47 -21.23 18.12
C LEU A 262 -19.14 -19.92 18.55
N GLN A 263 -19.13 -19.67 19.85
CA GLN A 263 -19.47 -18.37 20.44
C GLN A 263 -18.28 -17.96 21.30
N ALA A 264 -17.68 -16.81 21.01
CA ALA A 264 -16.50 -16.34 21.72
C ALA A 264 -16.49 -14.81 21.85
N PRO A 265 -15.90 -14.27 22.91
CA PRO A 265 -15.50 -12.87 22.92
C PRO A 265 -14.34 -12.65 21.93
N CYS A 266 -14.36 -11.52 21.21
CA CYS A 266 -13.30 -11.09 20.31
C CYS A 266 -13.02 -9.61 20.58
N ALA A 267 -11.87 -9.31 21.13
CA ALA A 267 -11.51 -7.94 21.49
C ALA A 267 -11.09 -7.10 20.28
N SER A 268 -10.60 -7.75 19.22
CA SER A 268 -10.12 -7.09 18.01
C SER A 268 -10.13 -8.07 16.82
N LEU A 269 -10.32 -7.55 15.61
CA LEU A 269 -10.52 -8.36 14.40
C LEU A 269 -9.28 -9.16 14.00
N GLU A 270 -8.07 -8.69 14.30
CA GLU A 270 -6.84 -9.45 14.05
C GLU A 270 -6.77 -10.76 14.83
N MET A 271 -7.52 -10.89 15.93
CA MET A 271 -7.55 -12.10 16.76
C MET A 271 -8.49 -13.20 16.23
N VAL A 272 -9.36 -12.89 15.27
CA VAL A 272 -10.40 -13.81 14.80
C VAL A 272 -9.81 -15.16 14.36
N THR A 273 -8.72 -15.15 13.59
CA THR A 273 -8.05 -16.37 13.14
C THR A 273 -7.55 -17.23 14.31
N ASP A 274 -6.92 -16.61 15.28
CA ASP A 274 -6.30 -17.33 16.42
C ASP A 274 -7.37 -17.87 17.39
N ILE A 275 -8.44 -17.12 17.59
CA ILE A 275 -9.60 -17.59 18.39
C ILE A 275 -10.20 -18.84 17.73
N VAL A 276 -10.43 -18.82 16.41
CA VAL A 276 -10.98 -19.99 15.70
C VAL A 276 -9.99 -21.14 15.75
N LYS A 277 -8.70 -20.93 15.47
CA LYS A 277 -7.66 -21.97 15.56
C LYS A 277 -7.59 -22.62 16.94
N SER A 278 -7.64 -21.83 18.00
CA SER A 278 -7.58 -22.32 19.38
C SER A 278 -8.82 -23.12 19.79
N SER A 279 -9.96 -22.91 19.13
CA SER A 279 -11.21 -23.65 19.37
C SER A 279 -11.32 -24.96 18.60
N LEU A 280 -10.39 -25.25 17.68
CA LEU A 280 -10.44 -26.44 16.85
C LEU A 280 -10.19 -27.73 17.67
N ASN A 281 -11.06 -28.71 17.46
CA ASN A 281 -11.00 -29.97 18.15
C ASN A 281 -11.29 -31.16 17.20
N GLY A 282 -10.50 -32.22 17.22
CA GLY A 282 -10.59 -33.39 16.35
C GLY A 282 -11.52 -34.50 16.84
N ARG A 283 -12.46 -34.20 17.74
CA ARG A 283 -13.32 -35.20 18.40
C ARG A 283 -14.69 -35.42 17.77
N PHE A 284 -15.03 -34.72 16.71
CA PHE A 284 -16.37 -34.78 16.15
C PHE A 284 -16.51 -35.94 15.18
N VAL A 285 -17.56 -36.75 15.38
CA VAL A 285 -17.83 -37.90 14.52
C VAL A 285 -18.48 -37.44 13.21
N TYR A 286 -17.84 -37.77 12.08
CA TYR A 286 -18.38 -37.51 10.75
C TYR A 286 -19.28 -38.65 10.25
N SER A 287 -18.80 -39.89 10.36
CA SER A 287 -19.56 -41.07 10.00
C SER A 287 -19.22 -42.22 10.95
N GLU A 288 -20.19 -43.00 11.27
CA GLU A 288 -20.07 -44.20 12.10
C GLU A 288 -20.57 -45.39 11.29
N THR A 289 -19.70 -46.39 11.07
CA THR A 289 -20.03 -47.70 10.55
C THR A 289 -19.70 -48.74 11.62
N SER A 290 -20.29 -49.94 11.54
CA SER A 290 -20.00 -51.00 12.49
C SER A 290 -18.52 -51.36 12.64
N ALA A 291 -17.67 -50.95 11.70
CA ALA A 291 -16.25 -51.26 11.67
C ALA A 291 -15.33 -50.04 11.91
N ASN A 292 -15.76 -48.78 11.61
CA ASN A 292 -14.86 -47.61 11.69
C ASN A 292 -15.63 -46.30 11.99
N ARG A 293 -15.09 -45.52 12.95
CA ARG A 293 -15.52 -44.16 13.21
C ARG A 293 -14.53 -43.20 12.53
N ARG A 294 -15.03 -42.31 11.68
CA ARG A 294 -14.22 -41.21 11.14
C ARG A 294 -14.47 -39.91 11.93
N TYR A 295 -13.40 -39.31 12.43
CA TYR A 295 -13.47 -38.05 13.18
C TYR A 295 -13.01 -36.88 12.33
N TYR A 296 -13.70 -35.73 12.45
CA TYR A 296 -13.32 -34.51 11.79
C TYR A 296 -12.96 -33.41 12.79
N VAL A 297 -12.23 -32.40 12.31
CA VAL A 297 -11.87 -31.24 13.09
C VAL A 297 -12.98 -30.21 12.99
N GLY A 298 -13.50 -29.81 14.13
CA GLY A 298 -14.54 -28.77 14.21
C GLY A 298 -14.24 -27.75 15.29
N VAL A 299 -14.95 -26.63 15.24
CA VAL A 299 -14.95 -25.66 16.33
C VAL A 299 -15.79 -26.16 17.48
N ASP A 300 -15.35 -25.89 18.70
CA ASP A 300 -16.08 -26.19 19.92
C ASP A 300 -16.37 -24.87 20.66
N THR A 301 -17.57 -24.76 21.21
CA THR A 301 -18.00 -23.57 21.93
C THR A 301 -17.07 -23.28 23.10
N TYR A 302 -16.57 -22.04 23.18
CA TYR A 302 -15.73 -21.59 24.27
C TYR A 302 -16.47 -21.77 25.60
N LYS A 303 -15.89 -22.55 26.51
CA LYS A 303 -16.38 -22.68 27.88
C LYS A 303 -15.69 -21.60 28.72
N PRO A 304 -16.38 -20.57 29.19
CA PRO A 304 -15.76 -19.55 30.03
C PRO A 304 -15.18 -20.23 31.29
N VAL A 305 -13.97 -19.80 31.68
CA VAL A 305 -13.34 -20.25 32.93
C VAL A 305 -14.27 -19.89 34.08
N PRO A 306 -14.58 -20.84 35.00
CA PRO A 306 -15.36 -20.50 36.20
C PRO A 306 -14.63 -19.41 36.98
N ASN A 307 -15.30 -18.32 37.32
CA ASN A 307 -14.84 -17.11 38.03
C ASN A 307 -14.54 -15.85 37.20
N GLN A 308 -14.90 -15.75 35.93
CA GLN A 308 -15.05 -14.47 35.29
C GLN A 308 -16.48 -13.98 35.42
N ASP A 309 -16.65 -12.72 35.86
CA ASP A 309 -17.96 -12.10 36.05
C ASP A 309 -18.84 -12.28 34.83
N ARG A 310 -19.99 -12.90 35.02
CA ARG A 310 -20.94 -13.27 33.95
C ARG A 310 -21.63 -12.06 33.27
N GLU A 311 -21.40 -10.84 33.75
CA GLU A 311 -22.12 -9.65 33.26
C GLU A 311 -21.49 -8.95 32.07
N THR A 312 -20.27 -9.34 31.61
CA THR A 312 -19.54 -8.61 30.56
C THR A 312 -19.07 -9.47 29.36
N THR A 313 -19.42 -10.73 29.27
CA THR A 313 -19.06 -11.56 28.10
C THR A 313 -20.10 -11.38 26.98
N PHE A 314 -20.00 -10.25 26.26
CA PHE A 314 -20.67 -10.14 24.97
C PHE A 314 -19.98 -11.10 23.97
N ASN A 315 -20.74 -12.03 23.42
CA ASN A 315 -20.29 -12.83 22.29
C ASN A 315 -20.17 -11.89 21.08
N THR A 316 -18.95 -11.44 20.79
CA THR A 316 -18.67 -10.55 19.66
C THR A 316 -18.22 -11.31 18.42
N LEU A 317 -18.00 -12.64 18.54
CA LEU A 317 -17.68 -13.54 17.44
C LEU A 317 -18.61 -14.77 17.47
N LEU A 318 -19.31 -14.99 16.39
CA LEU A 318 -20.11 -16.18 16.14
C LEU A 318 -19.59 -16.90 14.89
N VAL A 319 -19.43 -18.21 14.95
CA VAL A 319 -18.98 -19.03 13.83
C VAL A 319 -19.97 -20.16 13.57
N HIS A 320 -20.45 -20.27 12.34
CA HIS A 320 -21.21 -21.41 11.83
C HIS A 320 -20.27 -22.32 11.03
N GLN A 321 -20.10 -23.56 11.47
CA GLN A 321 -19.35 -24.55 10.70
C GLN A 321 -20.30 -25.58 10.10
N VAL A 322 -20.14 -25.84 8.81
CA VAL A 322 -20.74 -26.95 8.10
C VAL A 322 -19.63 -27.80 7.47
N THR A 323 -19.69 -29.12 7.72
CA THR A 323 -18.73 -30.11 7.17
C THR A 323 -19.47 -31.04 6.21
N VAL A 324 -19.08 -30.98 4.94
CA VAL A 324 -19.81 -31.56 3.81
C VAL A 324 -18.84 -32.19 2.82
N GLN A 325 -19.25 -33.28 2.17
CA GLN A 325 -18.51 -33.88 1.05
C GLN A 325 -18.86 -33.15 -0.27
N ALA A 326 -17.87 -32.75 -1.03
CA ALA A 326 -18.07 -32.14 -2.36
C ALA A 326 -18.63 -33.17 -3.36
N PRO A 327 -19.44 -32.78 -4.40
CA PRO A 327 -19.82 -31.39 -4.66
C PRO A 327 -20.99 -30.92 -3.78
N PHE A 328 -21.00 -29.63 -3.46
CA PHE A 328 -22.11 -28.99 -2.75
C PHE A 328 -22.24 -27.50 -3.07
N GLU A 329 -23.40 -26.93 -2.72
CA GLU A 329 -23.70 -25.51 -2.79
C GLU A 329 -24.36 -25.07 -1.47
N ILE A 330 -23.95 -23.90 -0.94
CA ILE A 330 -24.43 -23.32 0.32
C ILE A 330 -24.63 -21.83 0.12
N GLU A 331 -25.69 -21.25 0.71
CA GLU A 331 -25.92 -19.81 0.70
C GLU A 331 -25.96 -19.23 2.11
N VAL A 332 -25.49 -17.98 2.22
CA VAL A 332 -25.61 -17.14 3.42
C VAL A 332 -26.31 -15.85 3.03
N LEU A 333 -27.40 -15.53 3.72
CA LEU A 333 -28.21 -14.37 3.45
C LEU A 333 -28.09 -13.36 4.58
N PHE A 334 -27.89 -12.10 4.23
CA PHE A 334 -28.08 -10.96 5.11
C PHE A 334 -29.37 -10.23 4.72
N GLU A 335 -30.25 -10.01 5.69
CA GLU A 335 -31.50 -9.28 5.50
C GLU A 335 -31.55 -8.09 6.45
N SER A 336 -31.60 -6.86 5.88
CA SER A 336 -31.75 -5.64 6.65
C SER A 336 -33.14 -5.49 7.22
N GLY A 337 -33.27 -5.21 8.52
CA GLY A 337 -34.58 -4.93 9.15
C GLY A 337 -35.26 -3.65 8.64
N SER A 338 -34.51 -2.74 8.03
CA SER A 338 -35.05 -1.53 7.41
C SER A 338 -35.68 -1.75 6.02
N TYR A 339 -35.40 -2.91 5.38
CA TYR A 339 -35.93 -3.24 4.07
C TYR A 339 -37.23 -4.06 4.22
N MET A 340 -38.34 -3.37 4.49
CA MET A 340 -39.64 -4.01 4.77
C MET A 340 -40.40 -4.46 3.52
N GLU A 341 -40.17 -3.83 2.37
CA GLU A 341 -40.92 -4.05 1.12
C GLU A 341 -40.25 -5.05 0.18
N ARG A 342 -39.60 -6.09 0.72
CA ARG A 342 -39.00 -7.10 -0.16
C ARG A 342 -40.08 -8.04 -0.74
N SER A 343 -40.11 -8.14 -2.08
CA SER A 343 -41.08 -8.96 -2.80
C SER A 343 -40.83 -10.46 -2.67
N ASN A 344 -39.57 -10.86 -2.44
CA ASN A 344 -39.15 -12.24 -2.35
C ASN A 344 -37.84 -12.36 -1.54
N ARG A 345 -37.46 -13.57 -1.20
CA ARG A 345 -36.18 -13.89 -0.57
C ARG A 345 -35.08 -13.87 -1.64
N PHE A 346 -33.97 -13.20 -1.37
CA PHE A 346 -32.86 -13.06 -2.28
C PHE A 346 -31.94 -14.31 -2.23
N SER A 347 -32.44 -15.48 -2.66
CA SER A 347 -31.74 -16.77 -2.60
C SER A 347 -32.21 -17.70 -3.70
N GLY A 348 -31.50 -18.81 -3.92
CA GLY A 348 -31.82 -19.82 -4.91
C GLY A 348 -31.95 -19.26 -6.33
N ASP A 349 -33.06 -19.58 -7.03
CA ASP A 349 -33.27 -19.15 -8.41
C ASP A 349 -33.30 -17.61 -8.54
N VAL A 350 -33.91 -16.91 -7.58
CA VAL A 350 -33.96 -15.42 -7.59
C VAL A 350 -32.54 -14.83 -7.55
N PHE A 351 -31.64 -15.38 -6.76
CA PHE A 351 -30.25 -14.94 -6.72
C PHE A 351 -29.52 -15.33 -8.01
N THR A 352 -29.78 -16.52 -8.54
CA THR A 352 -29.17 -16.99 -9.81
C THR A 352 -29.52 -16.08 -10.99
N ASP A 353 -30.80 -15.75 -11.15
CA ASP A 353 -31.29 -14.92 -12.25
C ASP A 353 -30.66 -13.50 -12.20
N GLU A 354 -30.58 -12.93 -11.01
CA GLU A 354 -30.00 -11.60 -10.81
C GLU A 354 -28.48 -11.62 -11.03
N LEU A 355 -27.78 -12.65 -10.55
CA LEU A 355 -26.35 -12.83 -10.78
C LEU A 355 -26.02 -12.96 -12.28
N GLU A 356 -26.80 -13.74 -13.01
CA GLU A 356 -26.61 -13.90 -14.48
C GLU A 356 -26.92 -12.60 -15.23
N ARG A 357 -27.85 -11.77 -14.75
CA ARG A 357 -28.10 -10.44 -15.28
C ARG A 357 -26.90 -9.53 -15.10
N TRP A 358 -26.30 -9.51 -13.92
CA TRP A 358 -25.10 -8.71 -13.64
C TRP A 358 -23.88 -9.19 -14.41
N LYS A 359 -23.69 -10.50 -14.56
CA LYS A 359 -22.59 -11.06 -15.36
C LYS A 359 -22.67 -10.58 -16.82
N ARG A 360 -23.86 -10.62 -17.42
CA ARG A 360 -24.08 -10.10 -18.78
C ARG A 360 -23.82 -8.60 -18.87
N ALA A 361 -24.35 -7.81 -17.94
CA ALA A 361 -24.12 -6.38 -17.91
C ALA A 361 -22.64 -6.03 -17.73
N PHE A 362 -21.90 -6.82 -16.94
CA PHE A 362 -20.45 -6.68 -16.78
C PHE A 362 -19.72 -6.97 -18.10
N ASP A 363 -20.03 -8.08 -18.78
CA ASP A 363 -19.42 -8.44 -20.06
C ASP A 363 -19.66 -7.34 -21.11
N GLU A 364 -20.92 -6.86 -21.25
CA GLU A 364 -21.28 -5.78 -22.15
C GLU A 364 -20.55 -4.46 -21.85
N LYS A 365 -20.54 -4.06 -20.56
CA LYS A 365 -19.87 -2.83 -20.14
C LYS A 365 -18.36 -2.92 -20.36
N PHE A 366 -17.73 -4.07 -20.06
CA PHE A 366 -16.30 -4.29 -20.26
C PHE A 366 -15.91 -4.18 -21.74
N ASP A 367 -16.68 -4.82 -22.61
CA ASP A 367 -16.45 -4.78 -24.06
C ASP A 367 -16.63 -3.36 -24.63
N ASN A 368 -17.67 -2.63 -24.19
CA ASN A 368 -17.92 -1.23 -24.55
C ASN A 368 -16.83 -0.25 -24.09
N ILE A 369 -16.12 -0.55 -23.01
CA ILE A 369 -15.04 0.33 -22.50
C ILE A 369 -13.71 0.00 -23.17
N PHE A 370 -13.35 -1.28 -23.24
CA PHE A 370 -11.99 -1.68 -23.63
C PHE A 370 -11.86 -2.15 -25.07
N HIS A 371 -12.96 -2.51 -25.76
CA HIS A 371 -13.03 -2.89 -27.17
C HIS A 371 -12.00 -3.97 -27.57
N LEU A 372 -11.70 -4.93 -26.66
CA LEU A 372 -10.64 -5.91 -26.90
C LEU A 372 -11.01 -6.89 -28.01
N SER A 373 -12.29 -7.27 -28.12
CA SER A 373 -12.81 -8.14 -29.19
C SER A 373 -12.62 -7.48 -30.57
N ASP A 374 -12.92 -6.18 -30.68
CA ASP A 374 -12.75 -5.39 -31.91
C ASP A 374 -11.27 -5.26 -32.32
N LYS A 375 -10.37 -5.27 -31.32
CA LYS A 375 -8.91 -5.24 -31.53
C LYS A 375 -8.31 -6.61 -31.85
N GLY A 376 -9.16 -7.65 -32.05
CA GLY A 376 -8.74 -8.99 -32.46
C GLY A 376 -8.18 -9.87 -31.36
N PHE A 377 -8.37 -9.55 -30.08
CA PHE A 377 -7.98 -10.43 -28.99
C PHE A 377 -8.93 -11.65 -28.91
N PRO A 378 -8.38 -12.88 -28.79
CA PRO A 378 -9.20 -14.08 -28.65
C PRO A 378 -9.96 -14.11 -27.31
N PRO A 379 -11.10 -14.82 -27.21
CA PRO A 379 -11.94 -14.83 -26.01
C PRO A 379 -11.20 -15.16 -24.71
N GLN A 380 -10.16 -16.01 -24.74
CA GLN A 380 -9.34 -16.34 -23.58
C GLN A 380 -8.54 -15.16 -23.06
N GLN A 381 -8.05 -14.30 -23.97
CA GLN A 381 -7.35 -13.08 -23.57
C GLN A 381 -8.30 -11.99 -23.09
N VAL A 382 -9.53 -11.93 -23.64
CA VAL A 382 -10.58 -11.04 -23.11
C VAL A 382 -10.96 -11.46 -21.68
N LYS A 383 -11.17 -12.76 -21.43
CA LYS A 383 -11.44 -13.28 -20.06
C LYS A 383 -10.27 -13.05 -19.09
N PHE A 384 -9.03 -13.16 -19.57
CA PHE A 384 -7.86 -12.76 -18.80
C PHE A 384 -7.93 -11.29 -18.40
N ALA A 385 -8.19 -10.38 -19.33
CA ALA A 385 -8.28 -8.95 -19.06
C ALA A 385 -9.43 -8.61 -18.09
N GLN A 386 -10.59 -9.28 -18.22
CA GLN A 386 -11.71 -9.17 -17.28
C GLN A 386 -11.32 -9.61 -15.87
N ALA A 387 -10.63 -10.73 -15.72
CA ALA A 387 -10.15 -11.21 -14.43
C ALA A 387 -9.09 -10.27 -13.83
N VAL A 388 -8.17 -9.75 -14.63
CA VAL A 388 -7.17 -8.76 -14.20
C VAL A 388 -7.84 -7.51 -13.66
N PHE A 389 -8.77 -6.92 -14.42
CA PHE A 389 -9.56 -5.77 -13.98
C PHE A 389 -10.34 -6.08 -12.69
N SER A 390 -11.04 -7.22 -12.66
CA SER A 390 -11.84 -7.65 -11.51
C SER A 390 -11.01 -7.83 -10.23
N ASN A 391 -9.78 -8.32 -10.34
CA ASN A 391 -8.88 -8.42 -9.20
C ASN A 391 -8.44 -7.06 -8.66
N THR A 392 -8.28 -6.06 -9.51
CA THR A 392 -7.93 -4.70 -9.07
C THR A 392 -9.11 -4.04 -8.35
N ILE A 393 -10.29 -4.04 -8.94
CA ILE A 393 -11.48 -3.42 -8.32
C ILE A 393 -12.01 -4.25 -7.14
N GLY A 394 -11.91 -5.58 -7.19
CA GLY A 394 -12.23 -6.47 -6.08
C GLY A 394 -11.17 -6.49 -4.97
N GLY A 395 -10.00 -5.89 -5.21
CA GLY A 395 -8.96 -5.62 -4.23
C GLY A 395 -9.12 -4.27 -3.51
N MET A 396 -10.24 -3.57 -3.69
CA MET A 396 -10.53 -2.35 -2.95
C MET A 396 -10.78 -2.65 -1.48
N GLY A 397 -10.16 -1.88 -0.58
CA GLY A 397 -10.37 -1.95 0.86
C GLY A 397 -10.99 -0.66 1.42
N TYR A 398 -11.69 -0.79 2.54
CA TYR A 398 -12.10 0.34 3.35
C TYR A 398 -11.51 0.19 4.75
N PHE A 399 -10.61 1.09 5.09
CA PHE A 399 -9.85 1.11 6.34
C PHE A 399 -10.26 2.34 7.15
N PHE A 400 -10.26 2.22 8.48
CA PHE A 400 -10.51 3.35 9.37
C PHE A 400 -9.53 3.29 10.55
N GLY A 401 -8.91 4.40 10.87
CA GLY A 401 -8.01 4.51 12.01
C GLY A 401 -6.95 5.57 11.82
N GLN A 402 -5.76 5.32 12.38
CA GLN A 402 -4.65 6.28 12.38
C GLN A 402 -3.31 5.58 12.19
N SER A 403 -2.44 6.19 11.37
CA SER A 403 -1.03 5.80 11.25
C SER A 403 -0.19 6.35 12.40
N TYR A 404 1.07 5.89 12.54
CA TYR A 404 2.07 6.52 13.41
C TYR A 404 3.07 7.31 12.58
N VAL A 405 3.38 8.53 13.05
CA VAL A 405 4.28 9.45 12.33
C VAL A 405 5.34 10.00 13.24
N GLN A 406 6.48 10.34 12.66
CA GLN A 406 7.59 10.96 13.36
C GLN A 406 8.24 12.04 12.50
N SER A 407 8.62 13.16 13.13
CA SER A 407 9.44 14.20 12.54
C SER A 407 10.75 14.36 13.32
N LYS A 408 11.66 15.16 12.80
CA LYS A 408 12.90 15.54 13.53
C LYS A 408 12.65 16.32 14.82
N TYR A 409 11.42 16.80 15.04
CA TYR A 409 11.04 17.58 16.24
C TYR A 409 10.41 16.72 17.34
N ASN A 410 10.07 15.45 17.06
CA ASN A 410 9.46 14.50 18.00
C ASN A 410 10.48 13.44 18.41
N GLU A 411 10.54 13.12 19.72
CA GLU A 411 11.39 12.03 20.24
C GLU A 411 10.74 10.65 20.03
N HIS A 412 9.41 10.60 20.11
CA HIS A 412 8.61 9.39 19.93
C HIS A 412 7.58 9.56 18.81
N PRO A 413 7.19 8.47 18.16
CA PRO A 413 6.11 8.50 17.18
C PRO A 413 4.81 9.01 17.80
N LEU A 414 4.08 9.80 17.03
CA LEU A 414 2.76 10.34 17.39
C LEU A 414 1.68 9.68 16.54
N PRO A 415 0.46 9.50 17.08
CA PRO A 415 -0.69 9.13 16.27
C PRO A 415 -1.00 10.25 15.24
N TYR A 416 -1.21 9.84 13.99
CA TYR A 416 -1.53 10.74 12.90
C TYR A 416 -3.05 10.99 12.82
N LEU A 417 -3.50 11.68 11.78
CA LEU A 417 -4.90 11.99 11.56
C LEU A 417 -5.75 10.70 11.51
N GLU A 418 -6.77 10.65 12.34
CA GLU A 418 -7.74 9.56 12.30
C GLU A 418 -8.74 9.81 11.17
N GLY A 419 -8.99 8.79 10.36
CA GLY A 419 -9.94 8.92 9.27
C GLY A 419 -10.13 7.65 8.46
N PRO A 420 -11.11 7.69 7.54
CA PRO A 420 -11.35 6.61 6.60
C PRO A 420 -10.41 6.68 5.40
N LEU A 421 -10.12 5.51 4.83
CA LEU A 421 -9.46 5.38 3.53
C LEU A 421 -10.16 4.30 2.71
N TYR A 422 -10.72 4.70 1.57
CA TYR A 422 -11.18 3.81 0.51
C TYR A 422 -10.11 3.79 -0.58
N THR A 423 -9.48 2.65 -0.83
CA THR A 423 -8.30 2.54 -1.68
C THR A 423 -8.15 1.14 -2.24
N ALA A 424 -7.52 0.99 -3.40
CA ALA A 424 -7.07 -0.30 -3.88
C ALA A 424 -5.81 -0.74 -3.14
N VAL A 425 -5.57 -2.05 -3.06
CA VAL A 425 -4.34 -2.58 -2.48
C VAL A 425 -3.47 -3.24 -3.54
N PRO A 426 -2.13 -3.07 -3.49
CA PRO A 426 -1.23 -3.65 -4.48
C PRO A 426 -1.23 -5.19 -4.48
N SER A 427 -1.38 -5.80 -3.30
CA SER A 427 -1.43 -7.25 -3.13
C SER A 427 -2.26 -7.64 -1.92
N ARG A 428 -3.22 -8.56 -2.12
CA ARG A 428 -4.08 -9.06 -1.04
C ARG A 428 -3.33 -9.89 0.00
N SER A 429 -2.23 -10.55 -0.41
CA SER A 429 -1.44 -11.44 0.45
C SER A 429 -0.25 -10.76 1.12
N PHE A 430 0.30 -9.70 0.53
CA PHE A 430 1.56 -9.12 1.00
C PHE A 430 1.44 -7.63 1.38
N PHE A 431 0.69 -6.85 0.59
CA PHE A 431 0.49 -5.41 0.79
C PHE A 431 -0.99 -5.04 0.91
N PRO A 432 -1.78 -5.62 1.87
CA PRO A 432 -3.22 -5.37 1.96
C PRO A 432 -3.54 -4.02 2.63
N ARG A 433 -2.94 -2.94 2.15
CA ARG A 433 -3.10 -1.56 2.65
C ARG A 433 -2.86 -0.54 1.55
N GLY A 434 -3.14 0.73 1.82
CA GLY A 434 -2.96 1.80 0.85
C GLY A 434 -1.51 2.26 0.69
N PHE A 435 -1.09 2.44 -0.58
CA PHE A 435 0.20 3.02 -0.97
C PHE A 435 -0.01 4.18 -1.94
N LEU A 436 0.54 5.35 -1.63
CA LEU A 436 0.21 6.60 -2.31
C LEU A 436 0.57 6.60 -3.81
N TRP A 437 1.77 6.15 -4.18
CA TRP A 437 2.16 6.20 -5.58
C TRP A 437 1.56 5.05 -6.41
N ASP A 438 1.29 3.90 -5.78
CA ASP A 438 0.56 2.78 -6.40
C ASP A 438 -0.86 3.21 -6.79
N GLU A 439 -1.49 3.99 -5.92
CA GLU A 439 -2.87 4.42 -6.12
C GLU A 439 -3.07 5.23 -7.40
N GLY A 440 -2.12 6.09 -7.78
CA GLY A 440 -2.19 6.79 -9.06
C GLY A 440 -2.24 5.84 -10.26
N PHE A 441 -1.52 4.72 -10.20
CA PHE A 441 -1.57 3.69 -11.25
C PHE A 441 -2.87 2.87 -11.21
N HIS A 442 -3.36 2.50 -10.02
CA HIS A 442 -4.65 1.81 -9.89
C HIS A 442 -5.78 2.63 -10.49
N GLN A 443 -5.79 3.94 -10.22
CA GLN A 443 -6.87 4.82 -10.65
C GLN A 443 -6.85 5.12 -12.15
N LEU A 444 -5.75 4.93 -12.86
CA LEU A 444 -5.74 4.95 -14.32
C LEU A 444 -6.66 3.88 -14.94
N LEU A 445 -6.71 2.69 -14.33
CA LEU A 445 -7.58 1.61 -14.79
C LEU A 445 -9.01 1.74 -14.23
N ILE A 446 -9.15 2.02 -12.92
CA ILE A 446 -10.45 2.10 -12.25
C ILE A 446 -11.29 3.27 -12.80
N SER A 447 -10.66 4.40 -13.12
CA SER A 447 -11.37 5.57 -13.66
C SER A 447 -12.06 5.28 -15.00
N LYS A 448 -11.48 4.41 -15.85
CA LYS A 448 -12.12 3.97 -17.09
C LYS A 448 -13.43 3.23 -16.85
N TRP A 449 -13.51 2.52 -15.74
CA TRP A 449 -14.73 1.81 -15.35
C TRP A 449 -15.76 2.73 -14.68
N ASN A 450 -15.29 3.57 -13.73
CA ASN A 450 -16.18 4.43 -12.95
C ASN A 450 -15.44 5.59 -12.28
N TRP A 451 -15.58 6.80 -12.84
CA TRP A 451 -14.99 8.03 -12.29
C TRP A 451 -15.47 8.38 -10.88
N SER A 452 -16.71 8.01 -10.51
CA SER A 452 -17.23 8.27 -9.17
C SER A 452 -16.43 7.53 -8.08
N ILE A 453 -15.98 6.29 -8.38
CA ILE A 453 -15.09 5.54 -7.49
C ILE A 453 -13.74 6.24 -7.40
N SER A 454 -13.15 6.62 -8.53
CA SER A 454 -11.84 7.28 -8.56
C SER A 454 -11.82 8.64 -7.87
N LYS A 455 -12.85 9.47 -8.09
CA LYS A 455 -13.02 10.76 -7.39
C LYS A 455 -13.08 10.57 -5.87
N GLU A 456 -13.78 9.54 -5.41
CA GLU A 456 -13.89 9.22 -3.99
C GLU A 456 -12.56 8.75 -3.40
N VAL A 457 -11.82 7.88 -4.09
CA VAL A 457 -10.49 7.41 -3.67
C VAL A 457 -9.51 8.59 -3.54
N ILE A 458 -9.43 9.44 -4.56
CA ILE A 458 -8.59 10.65 -4.54
C ILE A 458 -8.97 11.56 -3.36
N GLY A 459 -10.28 11.74 -3.13
CA GLY A 459 -10.79 12.52 -1.99
C GLY A 459 -10.32 11.97 -0.65
N HIS A 460 -10.42 10.66 -0.43
CA HIS A 460 -9.94 10.01 0.81
C HIS A 460 -8.43 10.22 1.04
N TRP A 461 -7.61 10.01 0.01
CA TRP A 461 -6.16 10.22 0.13
C TRP A 461 -5.80 11.66 0.50
N LEU A 462 -6.42 12.64 -0.17
CA LEU A 462 -6.14 14.05 0.09
C LEU A 462 -6.78 14.55 1.41
N ASP A 463 -7.85 13.93 1.89
CA ASP A 463 -8.44 14.24 3.19
C ASP A 463 -7.59 13.80 4.39
N LEU A 464 -6.59 12.92 4.16
CA LEU A 464 -5.58 12.51 5.15
C LEU A 464 -4.31 13.39 5.09
N MET A 465 -4.34 14.52 4.38
CA MET A 465 -3.25 15.49 4.31
C MET A 465 -3.19 16.34 5.58
N ASN A 466 -1.98 16.59 6.09
CA ASN A 466 -1.74 17.53 7.18
C ASN A 466 -1.66 18.99 6.69
N VAL A 467 -1.56 19.93 7.63
CA VAL A 467 -1.47 21.36 7.37
C VAL A 467 -0.23 21.76 6.55
N GLU A 468 0.80 20.93 6.52
CA GLU A 468 2.02 21.17 5.74
C GLU A 468 1.90 20.74 4.28
N GLY A 469 0.87 19.95 3.93
CA GLY A 469 0.67 19.39 2.60
C GLY A 469 1.27 17.99 2.44
N TRP A 470 1.71 17.38 3.54
CA TRP A 470 2.25 16.02 3.51
C TRP A 470 1.18 14.95 3.70
N ILE A 471 1.35 13.82 3.01
CA ILE A 471 0.53 12.62 3.12
C ILE A 471 1.48 11.44 3.38
N PRO A 472 1.24 10.58 4.39
CA PRO A 472 2.01 9.36 4.58
C PRO A 472 1.97 8.48 3.32
N ARG A 473 3.12 7.98 2.88
CA ARG A 473 3.21 7.16 1.67
C ARG A 473 2.55 5.78 1.83
N GLU A 474 2.54 5.23 3.06
CA GLU A 474 1.80 4.03 3.44
C GLU A 474 0.74 4.40 4.49
N GLN A 475 -0.49 3.96 4.28
CA GLN A 475 -1.60 4.18 5.21
C GLN A 475 -1.87 2.89 5.99
N ILE A 476 -1.40 2.87 7.25
CA ILE A 476 -1.46 1.73 8.15
C ILE A 476 -2.43 2.10 9.27
N LEU A 477 -3.74 2.04 8.97
CA LEU A 477 -4.76 2.73 9.77
C LEU A 477 -5.28 1.90 10.95
N ASP A 478 -5.41 0.60 10.82
CA ASP A 478 -5.98 -0.28 11.84
C ASP A 478 -5.00 -1.38 12.31
N ASN A 479 -5.42 -2.16 13.30
CA ASN A 479 -4.60 -3.23 13.84
C ASN A 479 -4.44 -4.39 12.87
N GLU A 480 -5.48 -4.73 12.07
CA GLU A 480 -5.36 -5.78 11.04
C GLU A 480 -4.28 -5.41 10.03
N ALA A 481 -4.29 -4.17 9.50
CA ALA A 481 -3.24 -3.70 8.58
C ALA A 481 -1.87 -3.69 9.26
N ARG A 482 -1.78 -3.20 10.52
CA ARG A 482 -0.53 -3.11 11.27
C ARG A 482 0.10 -4.47 11.54
N SER A 483 -0.69 -5.52 11.78
CA SER A 483 -0.20 -6.88 12.01
C SER A 483 0.54 -7.51 10.81
N LYS A 484 0.35 -6.95 9.61
CA LYS A 484 0.98 -7.38 8.34
C LYS A 484 2.17 -6.51 7.92
N VAL A 485 2.63 -5.59 8.77
CA VAL A 485 3.70 -4.63 8.45
C VAL A 485 4.95 -4.91 9.30
N PRO A 486 6.14 -5.06 8.68
CA PRO A 486 7.39 -5.11 9.43
C PRO A 486 7.58 -3.87 10.30
N ALA A 487 8.11 -4.05 11.50
CA ALA A 487 8.18 -3.00 12.53
C ALA A 487 8.87 -1.70 12.07
N GLU A 488 9.88 -1.82 11.20
CA GLU A 488 10.63 -0.69 10.64
C GLU A 488 9.81 0.21 9.70
N PHE A 489 8.69 -0.28 9.15
CA PHE A 489 7.83 0.48 8.22
C PHE A 489 6.57 1.05 8.88
N ILE A 490 6.28 0.70 10.14
CA ILE A 490 5.05 1.17 10.81
C ILE A 490 5.05 2.69 10.98
N VAL A 491 6.20 3.27 11.33
CA VAL A 491 6.33 4.71 11.60
C VAL A 491 6.67 5.46 10.32
N GLN A 492 5.78 6.34 9.90
CA GLN A 492 5.97 7.19 8.72
C GLN A 492 6.69 8.49 9.09
N ARG A 493 7.55 9.02 8.19
CA ARG A 493 8.33 10.24 8.44
C ARG A 493 7.87 11.37 7.52
N ASN A 494 7.58 12.55 8.08
CA ASN A 494 7.01 13.67 7.33
C ASN A 494 7.97 14.37 6.35
N GLU A 495 9.23 14.02 6.36
CA GLU A 495 10.21 14.47 5.35
C GLU A 495 10.23 13.57 4.11
N ASN A 496 9.63 12.36 4.23
CA ASN A 496 9.56 11.37 3.15
C ASN A 496 8.41 11.68 2.20
N ALA A 497 8.76 11.98 0.96
CA ALA A 497 7.83 12.09 -0.15
C ALA A 497 7.49 10.71 -0.74
N ASN A 498 6.67 10.71 -1.79
CA ASN A 498 6.45 9.58 -2.69
C ASN A 498 6.13 10.14 -4.08
N PRO A 499 6.35 9.44 -5.20
CA PRO A 499 6.01 9.99 -6.50
C PRO A 499 4.54 10.43 -6.57
N PRO A 500 4.24 11.66 -6.99
CA PRO A 500 2.88 12.20 -6.96
C PRO A 500 2.04 11.70 -8.15
N THR A 501 1.89 10.40 -8.27
CA THR A 501 1.24 9.70 -9.39
C THR A 501 -0.25 10.00 -9.54
N LEU A 502 -0.91 10.50 -8.47
CA LEU A 502 -2.29 10.97 -8.58
C LEU A 502 -2.45 12.10 -9.62
N PHE A 503 -1.38 12.86 -9.92
CA PHE A 503 -1.41 13.83 -11.03
C PHE A 503 -1.56 13.18 -12.41
N LEU A 504 -1.14 11.91 -12.60
CA LEU A 504 -1.44 11.16 -13.83
C LEU A 504 -2.96 10.93 -13.97
N THR A 505 -3.60 10.52 -12.88
CA THR A 505 -5.06 10.31 -12.87
C THR A 505 -5.82 11.62 -13.05
N LEU A 506 -5.36 12.71 -12.42
CA LEU A 506 -5.96 14.04 -12.59
C LEU A 506 -5.76 14.59 -14.00
N GLN A 507 -4.59 14.35 -14.62
CA GLN A 507 -4.37 14.67 -16.04
C GLN A 507 -5.43 13.95 -16.90
N LYS A 508 -5.66 12.66 -16.62
CA LYS A 508 -6.66 11.89 -17.37
C LYS A 508 -8.08 12.37 -17.13
N LEU A 509 -8.43 12.80 -15.92
CA LEU A 509 -9.72 13.42 -15.63
C LEU A 509 -9.93 14.67 -16.50
N ILE A 510 -8.93 15.55 -16.55
CA ILE A 510 -8.99 16.79 -17.34
C ILE A 510 -9.14 16.48 -18.85
N GLU A 511 -8.38 15.53 -19.35
CA GLU A 511 -8.47 15.09 -20.74
C GLU A 511 -9.87 14.51 -21.07
N ASP A 512 -10.44 13.68 -20.18
CA ASP A 512 -11.76 13.07 -20.38
C ASP A 512 -12.90 14.11 -20.28
N LEU A 513 -12.72 15.20 -19.52
CA LEU A 513 -13.67 16.33 -19.47
C LEU A 513 -13.71 17.12 -20.79
N ASN A 514 -12.63 17.09 -21.57
CA ASN A 514 -12.53 17.76 -22.88
C ASN A 514 -13.07 19.21 -22.90
N GLY A 515 -12.74 19.98 -21.83
CA GLY A 515 -13.19 21.37 -21.66
C GLY A 515 -14.67 21.54 -21.26
N GLN A 516 -15.43 20.48 -21.09
CA GLN A 516 -16.82 20.51 -20.64
C GLN A 516 -16.93 20.17 -19.17
N LEU A 517 -17.04 21.18 -18.30
CA LEU A 517 -17.25 21.01 -16.87
C LEU A 517 -18.74 20.88 -16.56
N THR A 518 -19.13 19.81 -15.89
CA THR A 518 -20.44 19.75 -15.21
C THR A 518 -20.37 20.53 -13.90
N GLU A 519 -21.50 20.96 -13.34
CA GLU A 519 -21.57 21.62 -12.03
C GLU A 519 -20.98 20.73 -10.91
N GLU A 520 -21.17 19.41 -11.03
CA GLU A 520 -20.58 18.42 -10.11
C GLU A 520 -19.07 18.38 -10.20
N ASP A 521 -18.52 18.35 -11.42
CA ASP A 521 -17.06 18.33 -11.66
C ASP A 521 -16.40 19.62 -11.18
N GLU A 522 -17.01 20.76 -11.46
CA GLU A 522 -16.54 22.07 -10.99
C GLU A 522 -16.52 22.12 -9.46
N THR A 523 -17.60 21.68 -8.83
CA THR A 523 -17.69 21.61 -7.36
C THR A 523 -16.62 20.69 -6.76
N TYR A 524 -16.41 19.53 -7.37
CA TYR A 524 -15.37 18.59 -6.96
C TYR A 524 -13.96 19.21 -7.09
N LEU A 525 -13.63 19.78 -8.24
CA LEU A 525 -12.34 20.42 -8.48
C LEU A 525 -12.09 21.62 -7.56
N LYS A 526 -13.11 22.42 -7.27
CA LYS A 526 -13.04 23.54 -6.29
C LYS A 526 -12.70 23.06 -4.88
N LYS A 527 -13.24 21.93 -4.45
CA LYS A 527 -12.91 21.33 -3.14
C LYS A 527 -11.52 20.70 -3.12
N LEU A 528 -11.09 20.13 -4.24
CA LEU A 528 -9.81 19.46 -4.39
C LEU A 528 -8.64 20.44 -4.43
N PHE A 529 -8.79 21.56 -5.13
CA PHE A 529 -7.73 22.51 -5.48
C PHE A 529 -6.92 23.03 -4.29
N PRO A 530 -7.50 23.47 -3.15
CA PRO A 530 -6.73 23.96 -2.00
C PRO A 530 -5.73 22.92 -1.46
N ARG A 531 -6.10 21.63 -1.45
CA ARG A 531 -5.24 20.54 -0.99
C ARG A 531 -4.18 20.19 -2.02
N LEU A 532 -4.53 20.16 -3.30
CA LEU A 532 -3.56 19.97 -4.39
C LEU A 532 -2.52 21.08 -4.40
N LYS A 533 -2.95 22.33 -4.17
CA LYS A 533 -2.04 23.48 -4.05
C LYS A 533 -1.06 23.27 -2.90
N THR A 534 -1.55 22.92 -1.71
CA THR A 534 -0.70 22.73 -0.54
C THR A 534 0.24 21.53 -0.72
N TRP A 535 -0.20 20.44 -1.35
CA TRP A 535 0.62 19.29 -1.70
C TRP A 535 1.74 19.65 -2.67
N TYR A 536 1.41 20.38 -3.73
CA TYR A 536 2.35 20.91 -4.72
C TYR A 536 3.39 21.85 -4.06
N ASP A 537 2.93 22.78 -3.21
CA ASP A 537 3.80 23.71 -2.49
C ASP A 537 4.72 22.99 -1.50
N TRP A 538 4.24 21.89 -0.89
CA TRP A 538 5.04 21.04 -0.02
C TRP A 538 6.24 20.44 -0.76
N TYR A 539 6.07 19.92 -1.97
CA TYR A 539 7.19 19.45 -2.80
C TYR A 539 8.15 20.58 -3.13
N ASN A 540 7.64 21.71 -3.56
CA ASN A 540 8.43 22.89 -3.94
C ASN A 540 9.15 23.58 -2.76
N SER A 541 8.82 23.25 -1.52
CA SER A 541 9.51 23.76 -0.33
C SER A 541 10.41 22.73 0.35
N THR A 542 10.01 21.46 0.37
CA THR A 542 10.71 20.42 1.16
C THR A 542 11.62 19.53 0.32
N GLN A 543 11.34 19.36 -0.98
CA GLN A 543 12.06 18.45 -1.86
C GLN A 543 12.92 19.19 -2.91
N VAL A 544 13.17 20.46 -2.73
CA VAL A 544 14.06 21.23 -3.60
C VAL A 544 15.51 20.75 -3.52
N GLY A 545 16.21 20.80 -4.65
CA GLY A 545 17.62 20.49 -4.76
C GLY A 545 18.52 21.76 -4.55
N PRO A 546 19.83 21.63 -4.74
CA PRO A 546 20.79 22.72 -4.46
C PRO A 546 20.76 23.85 -5.49
N LEU A 547 20.24 23.61 -6.69
CA LEU A 547 20.17 24.60 -7.78
C LEU A 547 18.71 24.98 -8.08
N PRO A 548 18.44 26.15 -8.62
CA PRO A 548 17.12 26.52 -9.11
C PRO A 548 16.56 25.45 -10.05
N SER A 549 15.27 25.14 -9.92
CA SER A 549 14.57 24.14 -10.74
C SER A 549 15.13 22.71 -10.63
N SER A 550 15.93 22.42 -9.62
CA SER A 550 16.38 21.07 -9.28
C SER A 550 15.65 20.53 -8.05
N TYR A 551 15.53 19.21 -7.96
CA TYR A 551 14.80 18.52 -6.89
C TYR A 551 15.60 17.36 -6.33
N ARG A 552 15.31 16.99 -5.06
CA ARG A 552 16.02 15.93 -4.37
C ARG A 552 15.06 15.14 -3.44
N TRP A 553 15.00 13.84 -3.60
CA TRP A 553 14.32 12.95 -2.65
C TRP A 553 14.98 13.01 -1.28
N ARG A 554 14.19 13.24 -0.23
CA ARG A 554 14.65 13.17 1.16
C ARG A 554 14.51 11.74 1.70
N GLY A 555 14.97 11.48 2.92
CA GLY A 555 14.84 10.20 3.61
C GLY A 555 15.77 9.09 3.10
N ARG A 556 16.85 9.43 2.37
CA ARG A 556 17.92 8.49 2.04
C ARG A 556 18.75 8.18 3.28
N ASP A 557 19.04 6.88 3.51
CA ASP A 557 19.86 6.44 4.61
C ASP A 557 21.30 6.95 4.46
N THR A 558 21.81 7.63 5.48
CA THR A 558 23.19 8.14 5.54
C THR A 558 24.15 7.14 6.15
N ASP A 559 23.68 6.15 6.91
CA ASP A 559 24.50 5.05 7.40
C ASP A 559 24.78 4.04 6.27
N THR A 560 25.89 4.28 5.57
CA THR A 560 26.21 3.57 4.34
C THR A 560 27.07 2.32 4.54
N ASN A 561 27.46 1.99 5.76
CA ASN A 561 28.43 0.93 5.98
C ASN A 561 27.96 -0.47 5.62
N LEU A 562 26.64 -0.68 5.52
CA LEU A 562 26.03 -1.97 5.26
C LEU A 562 25.42 -2.12 3.88
N PHE A 563 25.16 -1.01 3.18
CA PHE A 563 24.52 -1.01 1.87
C PHE A 563 25.52 -0.77 0.75
N LEU A 564 25.45 -1.57 -0.29
CA LEU A 564 26.24 -1.34 -1.51
C LEU A 564 25.94 0.04 -2.10
N ASN A 565 24.64 0.40 -2.13
CA ASN A 565 24.16 1.73 -2.50
C ASN A 565 22.95 2.05 -1.61
N PRO A 566 22.92 3.18 -0.89
CA PRO A 566 21.81 3.54 0.00
C PRO A 566 20.46 3.56 -0.72
N LYS A 567 19.46 2.93 -0.12
CA LYS A 567 18.09 2.90 -0.65
C LYS A 567 17.48 4.29 -0.72
N THR A 568 16.56 4.48 -1.66
CA THR A 568 15.75 5.71 -1.84
C THR A 568 14.28 5.32 -1.91
N LEU A 569 13.75 4.80 -0.80
CA LEU A 569 12.36 4.31 -0.69
C LEU A 569 11.33 5.37 -1.11
N THR A 570 11.64 6.64 -0.84
CA THR A 570 10.79 7.79 -1.17
C THR A 570 10.56 7.98 -2.67
N SER A 571 11.48 7.50 -3.51
CA SER A 571 11.34 7.59 -4.97
C SER A 571 10.44 6.50 -5.57
N GLY A 572 9.98 5.53 -4.77
CA GLY A 572 9.29 4.33 -5.25
C GLY A 572 10.20 3.32 -5.97
N LEU A 573 11.43 3.70 -6.30
CA LEU A 573 12.44 2.86 -6.95
C LEU A 573 13.50 2.45 -5.92
N ASP A 574 13.11 1.71 -4.92
CA ASP A 574 13.77 1.50 -3.61
C ASP A 574 15.29 1.33 -3.66
N ASP A 575 15.79 0.31 -4.36
CA ASP A 575 17.22 -0.01 -4.46
C ASP A 575 17.82 0.38 -5.80
N TYR A 576 17.08 1.11 -6.66
CA TYR A 576 17.65 1.65 -7.90
C TYR A 576 18.89 2.50 -7.60
N PRO A 577 20.01 2.31 -8.31
CA PRO A 577 21.23 3.01 -7.97
C PRO A 577 21.13 4.54 -8.13
N ARG A 578 21.36 5.26 -7.04
CA ARG A 578 21.49 6.71 -6.98
C ARG A 578 22.95 7.08 -6.62
N ALA A 579 23.21 8.35 -6.32
CA ALA A 579 24.52 8.76 -5.82
C ALA A 579 24.92 7.87 -4.62
N SER A 580 26.15 7.40 -4.63
CA SER A 580 26.61 6.40 -3.64
C SER A 580 26.79 6.95 -2.24
N HIS A 581 26.95 8.25 -2.10
CA HIS A 581 27.08 8.97 -0.84
C HIS A 581 26.02 10.08 -0.80
N PRO A 582 24.88 9.83 -0.09
CA PRO A 582 23.83 10.83 0.03
C PRO A 582 24.36 12.17 0.55
N SER A 583 23.98 13.27 -0.10
CA SER A 583 24.42 14.60 0.26
C SER A 583 23.38 15.66 -0.12
N GLU A 584 23.56 16.88 0.36
CA GLU A 584 22.71 18.03 0.01
C GLU A 584 22.87 18.46 -1.47
N GLU A 585 23.94 18.02 -2.12
CA GLU A 585 24.28 18.36 -3.51
C GLU A 585 23.58 17.48 -4.57
N GLU A 586 22.73 16.53 -4.13
CA GLU A 586 22.04 15.62 -5.05
C GLU A 586 20.96 16.33 -5.86
N ARG A 587 20.85 15.96 -7.15
CA ARG A 587 19.78 16.34 -8.06
C ARG A 587 19.19 15.08 -8.70
N HIS A 588 17.89 14.86 -8.50
CA HIS A 588 17.18 13.67 -8.99
C HIS A 588 16.30 14.03 -10.20
N VAL A 589 16.58 13.41 -11.33
CA VAL A 589 15.90 13.72 -12.60
C VAL A 589 14.44 13.31 -12.61
N ASP A 590 14.12 12.17 -11.99
CA ASP A 590 12.75 11.66 -11.91
C ASP A 590 11.81 12.60 -11.13
N LEU A 591 12.26 13.11 -9.97
CA LEU A 591 11.45 14.04 -9.19
C LEU A 591 11.20 15.36 -9.92
N ARG A 592 12.22 15.87 -10.62
CA ARG A 592 12.05 17.05 -11.47
C ARG A 592 10.98 16.84 -12.55
N CYS A 593 10.99 15.67 -13.17
CA CYS A 593 9.99 15.31 -14.19
C CYS A 593 8.59 15.15 -13.58
N TRP A 594 8.46 14.56 -12.39
CA TRP A 594 7.18 14.50 -11.67
C TRP A 594 6.64 15.90 -11.36
N MET A 595 7.50 16.83 -10.97
CA MET A 595 7.10 18.23 -10.71
C MET A 595 6.72 18.97 -11.99
N THR A 596 7.31 18.62 -13.14
CA THR A 596 6.88 19.14 -14.45
C THR A 596 5.44 18.73 -14.76
N LEU A 597 5.12 17.45 -14.55
CA LEU A 597 3.73 16.93 -14.70
C LEU A 597 2.78 17.63 -13.73
N ALA A 598 3.16 17.73 -12.46
CA ALA A 598 2.34 18.38 -11.44
C ALA A 598 2.05 19.85 -11.80
N SER A 599 3.05 20.60 -12.27
CA SER A 599 2.89 22.01 -12.70
C SER A 599 1.92 22.13 -13.88
N LYS A 600 2.01 21.21 -14.87
CA LYS A 600 1.07 21.14 -16.00
C LYS A 600 -0.35 20.94 -15.52
N VAL A 601 -0.57 19.93 -14.68
CA VAL A 601 -1.93 19.59 -14.17
C VAL A 601 -2.50 20.72 -13.31
N MET A 602 -1.69 21.33 -12.47
CA MET A 602 -2.12 22.50 -11.67
C MET A 602 -2.52 23.68 -12.55
N ARG A 603 -1.76 23.97 -13.61
CA ARG A 603 -2.11 25.00 -14.61
C ARG A 603 -3.46 24.68 -15.25
N ASP A 604 -3.62 23.43 -15.75
CA ASP A 604 -4.83 23.00 -16.46
C ASP A 604 -6.08 23.06 -15.55
N ILE A 605 -5.94 22.70 -14.26
CA ILE A 605 -7.03 22.86 -13.27
C ILE A 605 -7.36 24.33 -13.02
N THR A 606 -6.36 25.20 -12.88
CA THR A 606 -6.60 26.64 -12.67
C THR A 606 -7.26 27.29 -13.88
N GLU A 607 -6.91 26.88 -15.08
CA GLU A 607 -7.57 27.30 -16.32
C GLU A 607 -9.05 26.89 -16.33
N LEU A 608 -9.35 25.62 -16.06
CA LEU A 608 -10.73 25.11 -15.99
C LEU A 608 -11.58 25.84 -14.94
N LEU A 609 -11.00 26.22 -13.82
CA LEU A 609 -11.69 26.90 -12.71
C LEU A 609 -11.71 28.44 -12.84
N GLY A 610 -11.09 29.00 -13.87
CA GLY A 610 -10.96 30.46 -14.02
C GLY A 610 -10.14 31.13 -12.91
N LEU A 611 -9.17 30.39 -12.32
CA LEU A 611 -8.29 30.88 -11.26
C LEU A 611 -6.98 31.45 -11.85
N PRO A 612 -6.21 32.28 -11.09
CA PRO A 612 -4.90 32.74 -11.52
C PRO A 612 -3.96 31.56 -11.80
N GLN A 613 -3.45 31.48 -13.04
CA GLN A 613 -2.63 30.35 -13.51
C GLN A 613 -1.15 30.70 -13.71
N GLN A 614 -0.77 31.99 -13.67
CA GLN A 614 0.54 32.47 -14.14
C GLN A 614 1.72 31.80 -13.42
N ASP A 615 1.62 31.51 -12.12
CA ASP A 615 2.71 30.89 -11.36
C ASP A 615 2.94 29.45 -11.82
N TYR A 616 1.85 28.70 -12.06
CA TYR A 616 1.94 27.32 -12.55
C TYR A 616 2.38 27.27 -14.01
N GLN A 617 1.95 28.21 -14.84
CA GLN A 617 2.41 28.34 -16.22
C GLN A 617 3.90 28.59 -16.27
N ASN A 618 4.40 29.62 -15.54
CA ASN A 618 5.82 29.95 -15.46
C ASN A 618 6.66 28.74 -14.96
N MET A 619 6.17 28.04 -13.94
CA MET A 619 6.88 26.86 -13.41
C MET A 619 6.88 25.72 -14.43
N TYR A 620 5.75 25.47 -15.11
CA TYR A 620 5.69 24.46 -16.16
C TYR A 620 6.63 24.79 -17.33
N GLU A 621 6.64 26.01 -17.81
CA GLU A 621 7.57 26.50 -18.88
C GLU A 621 9.02 26.28 -18.47
N THR A 622 9.38 26.66 -17.23
CA THR A 622 10.74 26.49 -16.69
C THR A 622 11.14 25.03 -16.58
N LEU A 623 10.25 24.19 -16.04
CA LEU A 623 10.55 22.77 -15.83
C LEU A 623 10.49 21.95 -17.13
N SER A 624 9.73 22.37 -18.14
CA SER A 624 9.66 21.74 -19.45
C SER A 624 10.70 22.26 -20.46
N ASP A 625 11.47 23.27 -20.09
CA ASP A 625 12.59 23.75 -20.93
C ASP A 625 13.67 22.68 -21.05
N ASN A 626 13.84 22.18 -22.29
CA ASN A 626 14.78 21.11 -22.59
C ASN A 626 16.24 21.56 -22.40
N SER A 627 16.56 22.84 -22.62
CA SER A 627 17.93 23.36 -22.44
C SER A 627 18.33 23.31 -20.95
N LEU A 628 17.46 23.76 -20.07
CA LEU A 628 17.69 23.71 -18.62
C LEU A 628 17.69 22.26 -18.09
N LEU A 629 16.83 21.40 -18.63
CA LEU A 629 16.79 19.96 -18.30
C LEU A 629 18.13 19.30 -18.68
N GLU A 630 18.67 19.59 -19.87
CA GLU A 630 19.95 19.08 -20.33
C GLU A 630 21.11 19.61 -19.48
N GLU A 631 21.15 20.90 -19.16
CA GLU A 631 22.18 21.49 -18.29
C GLU A 631 22.23 20.80 -16.92
N LEU A 632 21.07 20.52 -16.30
CA LEU A 632 21.00 19.94 -14.96
C LEU A 632 21.26 18.44 -14.91
N HIS A 633 20.89 17.68 -15.98
CA HIS A 633 20.77 16.22 -15.91
C HIS A 633 21.38 15.45 -17.08
N TRP A 634 21.75 16.10 -18.19
CA TRP A 634 22.35 15.37 -19.30
C TRP A 634 23.86 15.17 -19.08
N SER A 635 24.27 13.92 -19.11
CA SER A 635 25.70 13.57 -19.09
C SER A 635 26.22 13.31 -20.50
N GLU A 636 27.17 14.13 -20.96
CA GLU A 636 27.80 13.95 -22.27
C GLU A 636 28.64 12.67 -22.34
N ASP A 637 29.23 12.26 -21.20
CA ASP A 637 30.03 11.03 -21.13
C ASP A 637 29.14 9.78 -21.23
N LEU A 638 27.95 9.80 -20.58
CA LEU A 638 27.03 8.67 -20.55
C LEU A 638 26.03 8.70 -21.72
N LYS A 639 25.89 9.84 -22.41
CA LYS A 639 24.86 10.11 -23.43
C LYS A 639 23.44 9.81 -22.91
N ALA A 640 23.18 10.13 -21.65
CA ALA A 640 21.93 9.84 -20.98
C ALA A 640 21.60 10.89 -19.92
N PHE A 641 20.29 11.03 -19.60
CA PHE A 641 19.86 11.75 -18.42
C PHE A 641 20.20 10.96 -17.16
N SER A 642 20.75 11.60 -16.16
CA SER A 642 21.26 10.98 -14.96
C SER A 642 21.06 11.86 -13.74
N ASP A 643 20.96 11.24 -12.58
CA ASP A 643 21.11 11.93 -11.31
C ASP A 643 22.54 12.48 -11.17
N TYR A 644 22.67 13.54 -10.38
CA TYR A 644 23.95 14.13 -10.03
C TYR A 644 24.13 14.14 -8.53
N GLY A 645 25.32 13.84 -8.04
CA GLY A 645 25.61 13.87 -6.62
C GLY A 645 27.00 13.35 -6.26
N ASN A 646 27.26 13.19 -4.97
CA ASN A 646 28.53 12.69 -4.46
C ASN A 646 28.63 11.18 -4.67
N HIS A 647 29.34 10.76 -5.70
CA HIS A 647 29.33 9.39 -6.23
C HIS A 647 30.72 8.82 -6.44
N SER A 648 30.84 7.52 -6.16
CA SER A 648 31.97 6.67 -6.54
C SER A 648 31.49 5.42 -7.23
N GLN A 649 32.09 5.05 -8.36
CA GLN A 649 31.81 3.81 -9.07
C GLN A 649 32.59 2.61 -8.49
N SER A 650 33.58 2.87 -7.62
CA SER A 650 34.48 1.84 -7.06
C SER A 650 34.07 1.45 -5.65
N ILE A 651 32.87 0.85 -5.55
CA ILE A 651 32.28 0.38 -4.30
C ILE A 651 31.98 -1.10 -4.41
N SER A 652 32.28 -1.84 -3.34
CA SER A 652 31.98 -3.27 -3.22
C SER A 652 31.54 -3.63 -1.80
N LEU A 653 30.83 -4.76 -1.65
CA LEU A 653 30.63 -5.40 -0.37
C LEU A 653 31.77 -6.40 -0.15
N GLU A 654 32.49 -6.26 0.96
CA GLU A 654 33.60 -7.12 1.35
C GLU A 654 33.39 -7.62 2.77
N ARG A 655 33.89 -8.83 3.06
CA ARG A 655 33.81 -9.36 4.43
C ARG A 655 34.72 -8.53 5.36
N GLU A 656 34.16 -8.10 6.49
CA GLU A 656 34.89 -7.35 7.49
C GLU A 656 36.14 -8.09 7.95
N LYS A 657 37.30 -7.41 7.93
CA LYS A 657 38.56 -7.96 8.44
C LYS A 657 38.50 -7.88 9.98
N ILE A 658 38.13 -8.97 10.61
CA ILE A 658 38.18 -9.08 12.08
C ILE A 658 39.66 -9.24 12.48
N SER A 659 40.23 -8.20 13.07
CA SER A 659 41.54 -8.29 13.71
C SER A 659 41.39 -9.00 15.06
N VAL A 660 41.83 -10.25 15.16
CA VAL A 660 41.86 -10.99 16.43
C VAL A 660 43.12 -10.53 17.18
N PRO A 661 43.01 -10.01 18.42
CA PRO A 661 44.16 -9.69 19.26
C PRO A 661 45.05 -10.92 19.43
N ARG A 662 46.40 -10.71 19.40
CA ARG A 662 47.35 -11.80 19.58
C ARG A 662 47.06 -12.52 20.93
N GLY A 663 46.72 -13.81 20.84
CA GLY A 663 46.51 -14.67 22.02
C GLY A 663 45.07 -15.14 22.27
N GLN A 664 44.10 -14.70 21.48
CA GLN A 664 42.73 -15.24 21.52
C GLN A 664 42.46 -16.17 20.31
N SER A 665 42.02 -17.39 20.62
CA SER A 665 41.54 -18.31 19.59
C SER A 665 40.23 -17.79 18.97
N ARG A 666 40.06 -17.89 17.64
CA ARG A 666 38.79 -17.62 16.98
C ARG A 666 37.68 -18.46 17.61
N GLN A 667 36.76 -17.84 18.32
CA GLN A 667 35.47 -18.48 18.58
C GLN A 667 34.77 -18.73 17.23
N HIS A 668 34.49 -20.00 16.99
CA HIS A 668 34.19 -20.59 15.68
C HIS A 668 32.87 -20.17 15.01
N ASN A 669 32.13 -19.13 15.47
CA ASN A 669 30.75 -18.90 15.03
C ASN A 669 30.35 -17.44 14.69
N GLN A 670 31.25 -16.51 14.51
CA GLN A 670 30.88 -15.23 13.90
C GLN A 670 31.34 -15.20 12.44
N ALA A 671 30.41 -15.49 11.52
CA ALA A 671 30.64 -15.21 10.11
C ALA A 671 30.91 -13.71 9.96
N ALA A 672 32.05 -13.35 9.35
CA ALA A 672 32.42 -11.96 9.12
C ALA A 672 31.33 -11.27 8.30
N ARG A 673 30.76 -10.18 8.82
CA ARG A 673 29.68 -9.41 8.19
C ARG A 673 30.19 -8.80 6.88
N LEU A 674 29.31 -8.71 5.87
CA LEU A 674 29.61 -7.93 4.68
C LEU A 674 29.48 -6.44 5.01
N VAL A 675 30.55 -5.71 4.70
CA VAL A 675 30.62 -4.26 4.89
C VAL A 675 30.99 -3.58 3.58
N ARG A 676 30.56 -2.35 3.42
CA ARG A 676 30.87 -1.53 2.27
C ARG A 676 32.33 -1.12 2.26
N SER A 677 33.01 -1.38 1.14
CA SER A 677 34.37 -0.92 0.84
C SER A 677 34.34 0.12 -0.27
N VAL A 678 34.95 1.28 -0.04
CA VAL A 678 35.06 2.38 -1.00
C VAL A 678 36.50 2.48 -1.46
N ARG A 679 36.82 2.06 -2.69
CA ARG A 679 38.20 2.01 -3.20
C ARG A 679 38.66 3.32 -3.80
N LYS A 680 37.72 4.15 -4.31
CA LYS A 680 37.99 5.52 -4.78
C LYS A 680 37.11 6.49 -4.04
N GLN A 681 37.67 7.60 -3.59
CA GLN A 681 36.92 8.64 -2.92
C GLN A 681 35.79 9.16 -3.82
N PRO A 682 34.58 9.39 -3.26
CA PRO A 682 33.48 9.95 -4.01
C PRO A 682 33.76 11.41 -4.41
N LYS A 683 33.19 11.82 -5.52
CA LYS A 683 33.20 13.20 -6.01
C LYS A 683 31.85 13.58 -6.59
N LEU A 684 31.58 14.86 -6.71
CA LEU A 684 30.41 15.36 -7.40
C LEU A 684 30.48 15.04 -8.89
N GLN A 685 29.54 14.21 -9.36
CA GLN A 685 29.46 13.75 -10.75
C GLN A 685 28.09 13.16 -11.08
N TYR A 686 27.85 12.94 -12.37
CA TYR A 686 26.69 12.18 -12.82
C TYR A 686 26.81 10.71 -12.41
N VAL A 687 25.67 10.13 -12.00
CA VAL A 687 25.57 8.74 -11.57
C VAL A 687 25.52 7.83 -12.79
N ASN A 688 26.49 6.95 -12.94
CA ASN A 688 26.56 5.98 -14.04
C ASN A 688 25.62 4.80 -13.79
N ALA A 689 24.31 5.03 -13.94
CA ALA A 689 23.28 4.03 -13.77
C ALA A 689 22.15 4.25 -14.80
N PHE A 690 22.39 3.81 -16.05
CA PHE A 690 21.38 3.87 -17.09
C PHE A 690 20.25 2.86 -16.83
N GLY A 691 19.01 3.34 -16.80
CA GLY A 691 17.82 2.54 -16.52
C GLY A 691 16.56 3.42 -16.49
N TYR A 692 15.53 2.98 -15.75
CA TYR A 692 14.25 3.70 -15.72
C TYR A 692 14.38 5.18 -15.34
N VAL A 693 15.25 5.52 -14.40
CA VAL A 693 15.47 6.91 -13.99
C VAL A 693 15.92 7.78 -15.17
N SER A 694 16.76 7.24 -16.03
CA SER A 694 17.25 7.96 -17.23
C SER A 694 16.17 8.22 -18.28
N LEU A 695 15.07 7.48 -18.22
CA LEU A 695 13.95 7.59 -19.17
C LEU A 695 12.90 8.63 -18.76
N PHE A 696 12.90 9.17 -17.54
CA PHE A 696 11.82 10.01 -17.04
C PHE A 696 11.46 11.22 -17.90
N PRO A 697 12.43 11.96 -18.51
CA PRO A 697 12.10 13.03 -19.44
C PRO A 697 11.28 12.57 -20.66
N PHE A 698 11.51 11.35 -21.11
CA PHE A 698 10.74 10.69 -22.17
C PHE A 698 9.40 10.15 -21.63
N LEU A 699 9.39 9.46 -20.47
CA LEU A 699 8.20 8.84 -19.87
C LEU A 699 7.07 9.84 -19.64
N LEU A 700 7.42 11.04 -19.20
CA LEU A 700 6.47 12.13 -18.92
C LEU A 700 6.33 13.14 -20.07
N GLN A 701 6.82 12.76 -21.27
CA GLN A 701 6.61 13.49 -22.54
C GLN A 701 7.13 14.94 -22.49
N ILE A 702 8.25 15.16 -21.79
CA ILE A 702 8.84 16.49 -21.63
C ILE A 702 9.74 16.85 -22.82
N LEU A 703 10.37 15.85 -23.44
CA LEU A 703 11.28 16.08 -24.57
C LEU A 703 10.51 16.51 -25.82
N LYS A 704 11.10 17.45 -26.55
CA LYS A 704 10.56 17.85 -27.87
C LYS A 704 10.68 16.70 -28.86
N PRO A 705 9.71 16.52 -29.80
CA PRO A 705 9.73 15.42 -30.77
C PRO A 705 10.96 15.40 -31.70
N ASP A 706 11.61 16.55 -31.89
CA ASP A 706 12.81 16.72 -32.70
C ASP A 706 14.14 16.70 -31.89
N SER A 707 14.06 16.54 -30.58
CA SER A 707 15.25 16.53 -29.71
C SER A 707 16.19 15.37 -30.05
N PRO A 708 17.50 15.63 -30.31
CA PRO A 708 18.47 14.57 -30.49
C PRO A 708 18.61 13.62 -29.28
N LYS A 709 18.24 14.10 -28.09
CA LYS A 709 18.29 13.28 -26.87
C LYS A 709 17.19 12.20 -26.89
N LEU A 710 16.05 12.49 -27.54
CA LEU A 710 15.02 11.48 -27.77
C LEU A 710 15.56 10.32 -28.61
N GLN A 711 16.34 10.62 -29.66
CA GLN A 711 16.98 9.57 -30.46
C GLN A 711 17.91 8.67 -29.64
N CYS A 712 18.74 9.28 -28.77
CA CYS A 712 19.62 8.53 -27.88
C CYS A 712 18.83 7.56 -27.01
N ILE A 713 17.73 8.04 -26.38
CA ILE A 713 16.88 7.23 -25.52
C ILE A 713 16.24 6.06 -26.30
N LEU A 714 15.68 6.31 -27.49
CA LEU A 714 15.03 5.28 -28.29
C LEU A 714 16.03 4.20 -28.73
N LYS A 715 17.25 4.59 -29.15
CA LYS A 715 18.33 3.64 -29.51
C LYS A 715 18.78 2.82 -28.31
N ASP A 716 19.04 3.45 -27.18
CA ASP A 716 19.52 2.81 -25.97
C ASP A 716 18.47 1.89 -25.34
N MET A 717 17.19 2.27 -25.44
CA MET A 717 16.07 1.45 -25.02
C MET A 717 16.00 0.15 -25.82
N LYS A 718 16.20 0.19 -27.15
CA LYS A 718 16.17 -0.98 -28.04
C LYS A 718 17.40 -1.90 -27.89
N ASP A 719 18.47 -1.43 -27.30
CA ASP A 719 19.69 -2.21 -27.12
C ASP A 719 19.47 -3.33 -26.08
N ALA A 720 19.58 -4.59 -26.52
CA ALA A 720 19.46 -5.77 -25.67
C ALA A 720 20.58 -5.89 -24.62
N GLY A 721 21.73 -5.28 -24.86
CA GLY A 721 22.83 -5.12 -23.89
C GLY A 721 22.52 -4.08 -22.81
N LYS A 722 21.51 -3.24 -23.03
CA LYS A 722 21.06 -2.21 -22.09
C LYS A 722 19.70 -2.59 -21.49
N LEU A 723 18.57 -2.19 -22.10
CA LEU A 723 17.25 -2.32 -21.49
C LEU A 723 16.33 -3.33 -22.15
N TRP A 724 16.47 -3.57 -23.45
CA TRP A 724 15.51 -4.38 -24.20
C TRP A 724 15.54 -5.85 -23.83
N THR A 725 14.36 -6.46 -23.67
CA THR A 725 14.18 -7.90 -23.56
C THR A 725 12.95 -8.35 -24.37
N PRO A 726 12.82 -9.64 -24.70
CA PRO A 726 11.60 -10.16 -25.32
C PRO A 726 10.39 -10.20 -24.36
N TYR A 727 10.53 -9.72 -23.15
CA TYR A 727 9.50 -9.76 -22.10
C TYR A 727 9.05 -8.37 -21.63
N GLY A 728 9.78 -7.31 -22.01
CA GLY A 728 9.60 -5.93 -21.58
C GLY A 728 10.95 -5.24 -21.38
N LEU A 729 10.96 -4.03 -20.87
CA LEU A 729 12.20 -3.32 -20.51
C LEU A 729 12.60 -3.62 -19.07
N ARG A 730 13.88 -3.95 -18.87
CA ARG A 730 14.46 -4.13 -17.53
C ARG A 730 14.67 -2.78 -16.83
N SER A 731 14.63 -2.80 -15.50
CA SER A 731 14.74 -1.59 -14.68
C SER A 731 16.13 -0.94 -14.72
N LEU A 732 17.20 -1.72 -14.85
CA LEU A 732 18.57 -1.25 -14.88
C LEU A 732 19.33 -1.96 -16.01
N SER A 733 20.16 -1.20 -16.73
CA SER A 733 20.98 -1.72 -17.84
C SER A 733 21.93 -2.83 -17.40
N LYS A 734 22.09 -3.84 -18.25
CA LYS A 734 23.10 -4.89 -18.06
C LYS A 734 24.53 -4.34 -18.02
N SER A 735 24.79 -3.20 -18.64
CA SER A 735 26.09 -2.53 -18.60
C SER A 735 26.40 -1.86 -17.25
N SER A 736 25.41 -1.70 -16.38
CA SER A 736 25.63 -1.13 -15.05
C SER A 736 26.37 -2.11 -14.13
N PRO A 737 27.42 -1.68 -13.41
CA PRO A 737 28.13 -2.53 -12.46
C PRO A 737 27.25 -3.02 -11.30
N LEU A 738 26.09 -2.40 -11.08
CA LEU A 738 25.13 -2.76 -10.04
C LEU A 738 23.96 -3.64 -10.55
N TYR A 739 23.96 -3.98 -11.86
CA TYR A 739 22.96 -4.88 -12.43
C TYR A 739 22.95 -6.22 -11.69
N LEU A 740 21.78 -6.63 -11.21
CA LEU A 740 21.53 -7.84 -10.40
C LEU A 740 22.44 -7.99 -9.16
N LYS A 741 23.07 -6.91 -8.69
CA LYS A 741 23.85 -6.94 -7.45
C LYS A 741 22.96 -6.78 -6.24
N ARG A 742 23.22 -7.60 -5.21
CA ARG A 742 22.58 -7.46 -3.89
C ARG A 742 23.02 -6.16 -3.23
N ASN A 743 22.11 -5.52 -2.52
CA ASN A 743 22.39 -4.29 -1.80
C ASN A 743 22.98 -4.52 -0.41
N THR A 744 22.63 -5.65 0.20
CA THR A 744 23.19 -6.19 1.45
C THR A 744 23.48 -7.68 1.26
N GLU A 745 23.89 -8.37 2.32
CA GLU A 745 24.05 -9.83 2.29
C GLU A 745 22.75 -10.57 1.97
N TYR A 746 21.60 -10.01 2.39
CA TYR A 746 20.30 -10.68 2.34
C TYR A 746 19.32 -10.08 1.32
N ASP A 747 19.47 -8.80 0.93
CA ASP A 747 18.58 -8.13 0.00
C ASP A 747 18.78 -8.63 -1.45
N PRO A 748 17.81 -9.28 -2.08
CA PRO A 748 17.88 -9.56 -3.51
C PRO A 748 17.77 -8.26 -4.33
N PRO A 749 18.27 -8.23 -5.59
CA PRO A 749 18.06 -7.10 -6.47
C PRO A 749 16.56 -6.92 -6.77
N TYR A 750 16.03 -5.70 -6.56
CA TYR A 750 14.61 -5.39 -6.68
C TYR A 750 14.35 -4.49 -7.90
N TRP A 751 14.89 -3.26 -7.91
CA TRP A 751 14.87 -2.34 -9.06
C TRP A 751 16.20 -2.35 -9.86
N ARG A 752 16.96 -3.43 -9.81
CA ARG A 752 18.27 -3.59 -10.45
C ARG A 752 18.32 -4.69 -11.51
N GLY A 753 17.29 -4.79 -12.33
CA GLY A 753 17.22 -5.76 -13.41
C GLY A 753 15.79 -6.19 -13.77
N PRO A 754 14.97 -6.66 -12.82
CA PRO A 754 13.62 -7.11 -13.12
C PRO A 754 12.79 -6.09 -13.90
N ILE A 755 11.78 -6.60 -14.62
CA ILE A 755 10.83 -5.83 -15.41
C ILE A 755 9.65 -5.43 -14.52
N TRP A 756 9.29 -4.15 -14.52
CA TRP A 756 8.19 -3.58 -13.74
C TRP A 756 7.12 -3.00 -14.68
N VAL A 757 5.88 -3.40 -14.48
CA VAL A 757 4.80 -3.07 -15.42
C VAL A 757 4.41 -1.60 -15.38
N ASN A 758 4.44 -0.93 -14.23
CA ASN A 758 4.13 0.49 -14.11
C ASN A 758 5.04 1.38 -14.99
N LEU A 759 6.36 1.19 -14.90
CA LEU A 759 7.30 1.98 -15.72
C LEU A 759 7.23 1.54 -17.19
N ASN A 760 7.04 0.25 -17.48
CA ASN A 760 6.80 -0.23 -18.83
C ASN A 760 5.51 0.36 -19.44
N TYR A 761 4.45 0.53 -18.64
CA TYR A 761 3.24 1.22 -19.08
C TYR A 761 3.54 2.69 -19.48
N LEU A 762 4.29 3.41 -18.66
CA LEU A 762 4.69 4.78 -19.00
C LEU A 762 5.56 4.83 -20.26
N VAL A 763 6.45 3.84 -20.48
CA VAL A 763 7.23 3.73 -21.73
C VAL A 763 6.32 3.51 -22.92
N VAL A 764 5.37 2.56 -22.86
CA VAL A 764 4.43 2.27 -23.96
C VAL A 764 3.56 3.50 -24.25
N ARG A 765 3.04 4.19 -23.21
CA ARG A 765 2.32 5.46 -23.32
C ARG A 765 3.15 6.54 -24.01
N ALA A 766 4.41 6.70 -23.63
CA ALA A 766 5.30 7.69 -24.24
C ALA A 766 5.65 7.31 -25.71
N LEU A 767 5.92 6.04 -26.01
CA LEU A 767 6.15 5.57 -27.38
C LEU A 767 4.93 5.83 -28.25
N TYR A 768 3.72 5.57 -27.76
CA TYR A 768 2.48 5.89 -28.47
C TYR A 768 2.38 7.39 -28.73
N TYR A 769 2.61 8.25 -27.72
CA TYR A 769 2.61 9.71 -27.89
C TYR A 769 3.58 10.13 -28.99
N TYR A 770 4.87 9.74 -28.91
CA TYR A 770 5.86 10.14 -29.92
C TYR A 770 5.64 9.53 -31.28
N SER A 771 4.92 8.41 -31.39
CA SER A 771 4.50 7.85 -32.69
C SER A 771 3.43 8.68 -33.39
N THR A 772 2.70 9.52 -32.66
CA THR A 772 1.67 10.43 -33.21
C THR A 772 2.19 11.85 -33.44
N GLN A 773 3.38 12.18 -32.92
CA GLN A 773 3.97 13.51 -33.10
C GLN A 773 4.80 13.57 -34.39
N THR A 774 4.56 14.60 -35.20
CA THR A 774 5.39 14.85 -36.40
C THR A 774 6.82 15.17 -35.98
N GLY A 775 7.77 14.38 -36.47
CA GLY A 775 9.18 14.55 -36.14
C GLY A 775 10.07 13.45 -36.68
N PRO A 776 11.41 13.60 -36.62
CA PRO A 776 12.36 12.68 -37.24
C PRO A 776 12.41 11.31 -36.60
N TYR A 777 11.80 11.11 -35.45
CA TYR A 777 11.84 9.84 -34.70
C TYR A 777 10.46 9.16 -34.61
N GLN A 778 9.46 9.67 -35.29
CA GLN A 778 8.08 9.16 -35.30
C GLN A 778 8.01 7.65 -35.66
N GLU A 779 8.62 7.26 -36.80
CA GLU A 779 8.63 5.84 -37.23
C GLU A 779 9.35 4.90 -36.25
N MET A 780 10.47 5.39 -35.68
CA MET A 780 11.20 4.61 -34.68
C MET A 780 10.34 4.40 -33.44
N ALA A 781 9.66 5.43 -32.95
CA ALA A 781 8.75 5.33 -31.81
C ALA A 781 7.60 4.37 -32.11
N ALA A 782 6.99 4.44 -33.31
CA ALA A 782 5.91 3.57 -33.74
C ALA A 782 6.34 2.08 -33.76
N THR A 783 7.53 1.80 -34.30
CA THR A 783 8.08 0.44 -34.34
C THR A 783 8.32 -0.11 -32.94
N LEU A 784 8.95 0.66 -32.07
CA LEU A 784 9.24 0.27 -30.69
C LEU A 784 7.95 0.09 -29.89
N TYR A 785 6.95 0.92 -30.13
CA TYR A 785 5.62 0.81 -29.53
C TYR A 785 5.01 -0.57 -29.80
N GLN A 786 4.91 -0.96 -31.06
CA GLN A 786 4.29 -2.23 -31.45
C GLN A 786 5.05 -3.43 -30.87
N GLU A 787 6.37 -3.41 -30.94
CA GLU A 787 7.20 -4.51 -30.41
C GLU A 787 7.11 -4.64 -28.88
N LEU A 788 7.26 -3.53 -28.16
CA LEU A 788 7.25 -3.55 -26.69
C LEU A 788 5.89 -3.94 -26.14
N ARG A 789 4.81 -3.38 -26.74
CA ARG A 789 3.43 -3.72 -26.42
C ARG A 789 3.19 -5.23 -26.58
N THR A 790 3.60 -5.79 -27.71
CA THR A 790 3.48 -7.23 -27.99
C THR A 790 4.26 -8.09 -27.00
N ASN A 791 5.50 -7.71 -26.68
CA ASN A 791 6.34 -8.43 -25.71
C ASN A 791 5.68 -8.48 -24.31
N LEU A 792 5.17 -7.36 -23.84
CA LEU A 792 4.51 -7.28 -22.54
C LEU A 792 3.24 -8.13 -22.49
N ILE A 793 2.33 -7.97 -23.46
CA ILE A 793 1.07 -8.73 -23.52
C ILE A 793 1.35 -10.22 -23.55
N THR A 794 2.24 -10.64 -24.44
CA THR A 794 2.58 -12.06 -24.63
C THR A 794 3.16 -12.68 -23.36
N ASN A 795 4.11 -11.98 -22.70
CA ASN A 795 4.77 -12.50 -21.51
C ASN A 795 3.81 -12.57 -20.32
N ILE A 796 3.09 -11.49 -20.03
CA ILE A 796 2.22 -11.41 -18.84
C ILE A 796 1.07 -12.40 -18.97
N TYR A 797 0.44 -12.50 -20.15
CA TYR A 797 -0.61 -13.48 -20.41
C TYR A 797 -0.10 -14.92 -20.25
N LYS A 798 1.09 -15.24 -20.81
CA LYS A 798 1.72 -16.55 -20.66
C LYS A 798 1.96 -16.89 -19.18
N GLN A 799 2.48 -15.96 -18.40
CA GLN A 799 2.74 -16.19 -16.98
C GLN A 799 1.43 -16.39 -16.19
N TYR A 800 0.39 -15.60 -16.50
CA TYR A 800 -0.93 -15.78 -15.89
C TYR A 800 -1.52 -17.16 -16.19
N VAL A 801 -1.46 -17.63 -17.44
CA VAL A 801 -1.94 -18.98 -17.80
C VAL A 801 -1.17 -20.09 -17.08
N GLN A 802 0.13 -19.91 -16.88
CA GLN A 802 0.98 -20.91 -16.23
C GLN A 802 0.83 -20.95 -14.70
N THR A 803 0.59 -19.80 -14.06
CA THR A 803 0.67 -19.66 -12.61
C THR A 803 -0.66 -19.32 -11.95
N GLY A 804 -1.65 -18.84 -12.72
CA GLY A 804 -2.91 -18.33 -12.20
C GLY A 804 -2.83 -16.93 -11.60
N TYR A 805 -1.66 -16.27 -11.66
CA TYR A 805 -1.42 -14.99 -10.98
C TYR A 805 -0.78 -13.94 -11.88
N LEU A 806 -1.11 -12.67 -11.61
CA LEU A 806 -0.22 -11.55 -11.92
C LEU A 806 0.85 -11.43 -10.84
N TRP A 807 2.05 -11.01 -11.24
CA TRP A 807 3.21 -10.87 -10.37
C TRP A 807 3.63 -9.41 -10.23
N GLU A 808 4.27 -9.08 -9.15
CA GLU A 808 4.77 -7.76 -8.85
C GLU A 808 5.79 -7.27 -9.89
N GLN A 809 6.68 -8.17 -10.29
CA GLN A 809 7.72 -7.96 -11.29
C GLN A 809 7.99 -9.23 -12.10
N TYR A 810 8.75 -9.11 -13.19
CA TYR A 810 9.09 -10.24 -14.06
C TYR A 810 10.59 -10.31 -14.29
N ASN A 811 11.13 -11.53 -14.33
CA ASN A 811 12.55 -11.77 -14.59
C ASN A 811 12.93 -11.33 -15.99
N ASP A 812 13.97 -10.52 -16.13
CA ASP A 812 14.39 -9.93 -17.40
C ASP A 812 15.07 -10.91 -18.36
N ASN A 813 15.50 -12.09 -17.89
CA ASN A 813 16.14 -13.12 -18.71
C ASN A 813 15.17 -14.26 -19.10
N THR A 814 14.18 -14.56 -18.27
CA THR A 814 13.27 -15.72 -18.46
C THR A 814 11.81 -15.34 -18.65
N GLY A 815 11.43 -14.10 -18.35
CA GLY A 815 10.04 -13.62 -18.32
C GLY A 815 9.19 -14.14 -17.16
N ARG A 816 9.74 -14.99 -16.27
CA ARG A 816 9.00 -15.57 -15.13
C ARG A 816 8.60 -14.50 -14.13
N GLY A 817 7.42 -14.67 -13.56
CA GLY A 817 6.95 -13.84 -12.45
C GLY A 817 7.85 -13.95 -11.21
N GLN A 818 8.03 -12.84 -10.52
CA GLN A 818 8.83 -12.69 -9.29
C GLN A 818 8.15 -11.73 -8.32
N GLY A 819 8.58 -11.75 -7.06
CA GLY A 819 8.02 -10.88 -6.01
C GLY A 819 6.68 -11.39 -5.48
N SER A 820 5.87 -10.47 -4.98
CA SER A 820 4.57 -10.80 -4.41
C SER A 820 3.55 -11.23 -5.46
N HIS A 821 2.65 -12.14 -5.09
CA HIS A 821 1.56 -12.63 -5.91
C HIS A 821 0.37 -13.14 -5.04
N PRO A 822 -0.88 -12.98 -5.50
CA PRO A 822 -1.27 -12.16 -6.63
C PRO A 822 -0.90 -10.69 -6.41
N PHE A 823 -0.43 -10.03 -7.47
CA PHE A 823 -0.18 -8.59 -7.45
C PHE A 823 -1.26 -7.90 -8.29
N THR A 824 -2.22 -7.31 -7.60
CA THR A 824 -3.42 -6.69 -8.20
C THR A 824 -3.26 -5.18 -8.40
N GLY A 825 -2.04 -4.67 -8.17
CA GLY A 825 -1.64 -3.29 -8.34
C GLY A 825 -1.33 -2.93 -9.80
N TRP A 826 -0.24 -2.21 -10.02
CA TRP A 826 0.12 -1.68 -11.35
C TRP A 826 0.33 -2.72 -12.46
N SER A 827 0.54 -4.02 -12.13
CA SER A 827 0.58 -5.07 -13.17
C SER A 827 -0.73 -5.20 -13.93
N SER A 828 -1.84 -4.72 -13.36
CA SER A 828 -3.15 -4.65 -14.01
C SER A 828 -3.24 -3.63 -15.15
N LEU A 829 -2.28 -2.71 -15.27
CA LEU A 829 -2.19 -1.76 -16.38
C LEU A 829 -2.00 -2.46 -17.74
N ILE A 830 -1.71 -3.78 -17.73
CA ILE A 830 -1.71 -4.58 -18.96
C ILE A 830 -3.06 -4.50 -19.70
N VAL A 831 -4.18 -4.31 -19.01
CA VAL A 831 -5.51 -4.12 -19.62
C VAL A 831 -5.53 -2.84 -20.46
N LEU A 832 -4.98 -1.74 -19.95
CA LEU A 832 -4.88 -0.48 -20.71
C LEU A 832 -3.90 -0.59 -21.88
N ILE A 833 -2.80 -1.35 -21.73
CA ILE A 833 -1.87 -1.65 -22.83
C ILE A 833 -2.55 -2.46 -23.92
N MET A 834 -3.37 -3.46 -23.57
CA MET A 834 -4.18 -4.23 -24.52
C MET A 834 -5.20 -3.34 -25.22
N ALA A 835 -5.89 -2.49 -24.46
CA ALA A 835 -6.93 -1.59 -24.96
C ALA A 835 -6.38 -0.36 -25.72
N GLU A 836 -5.06 -0.07 -25.67
CA GLU A 836 -4.44 1.14 -26.23
C GLU A 836 -5.09 2.43 -25.70
N GLN A 837 -5.33 2.45 -24.39
CA GLN A 837 -5.92 3.58 -23.67
C GLN A 837 -4.86 4.17 -22.71
N TYR A 838 -4.25 5.29 -23.10
CA TYR A 838 -3.12 5.91 -22.41
C TYR A 838 -3.46 7.29 -21.88
#